data_064e71d18c88fab8379e20eef4f1fbc2
#
_entry.id   064e71d18c88fab8379e20eef4f1fbc2
#
_cell.length_a   1.000
_cell.length_b   1.000
_cell.length_c   1.000
_cell.angle_alpha   90.00
_cell.angle_beta   90.00
_cell.angle_gamma   90.00
#
_symmetry.space_group_name_H-M   'P 1'
#
loop_
_entity.id
_entity.type
_entity.pdbx_description
1 polymer ?
#
loop_
_entity_poly.entity_id
_entity_poly.type
_entity_poly.pdbx_seq_one_letter_code
_entity_poly.pdbx_strand_id
1 'polypeptide(L)'
;MNLRTAISCVCSALVLLVGVQVVSAAPAPGVSWATNAGGTGSDEGNGISALPDGSSIVTGYFYDTATFGSTTLTSSAGGTDVFVAKMNADGTWAWATKAGGTGADIGYGISALPDGSSIVTGDFGGDATFGSTILRSAGCSALFTAKMNADGSWAWATQAGGTGDAYGAYGAGISALPDGSSVVTGRFSGATTFGSTTLTSAEDYDVFTAKMNADGTWAWATKAGGPGRDEGKGISVLPDGSSIVTGFFSDTATFGITALTSAGSYDVFTAKMNADGSWAWATKAGGTGLDSGLGISALPDGSSVVTGVFYSDAATFGSTTLTNAGSHEAFTAKMNADGSWAWATRAGGSGIDVGQGISALPDGSSIVTGYFSGTTTFGSTALTSAGSYDVFTAKMNADGTWAWATRAGGTGEDEGKGISALPDGSSVLSGDFSGTATFGSTTLTTAGGTCGTAPDTYPCTDVFTARYLDAPQAPAAPVAVAGNASAAVTITPLAGGSVTSYTVTSGPGEKTCTVVAPAISCTVEGLTNGTGYRFRATATNSAGTGAASAWSNAVTPAKKVPLLKSSLTCGKTGVRTTCTTRGPVPPGATAVTQRATTSAAPAAQSREMAKPKVKTAKGTCRITKRGKGKKATRTYQCTIRLSKGKWTITTKALTKTTAIAQSVKIKKVK
;
A
#
# COMPACT_ATOMS: atom_id res chain seq x y z
N MET A 1 -60.61 -49.20 32.15
CA MET A 1 -60.33 -48.40 33.34
C MET A 1 -58.87 -47.97 33.29
N ASN A 2 -58.62 -46.69 33.38
CA ASN A 2 -57.38 -45.93 33.37
C ASN A 2 -56.87 -45.37 32.06
N LEU A 3 -57.26 -44.11 31.87
CA LEU A 3 -56.68 -43.07 31.01
C LEU A 3 -55.21 -42.78 31.34
N ARG A 4 -54.35 -42.74 30.37
CA ARG A 4 -53.07 -42.05 30.46
C ARG A 4 -52.98 -40.97 29.40
N THR A 5 -52.97 -39.76 29.88
CA THR A 5 -52.76 -38.52 29.12
C THR A 5 -51.33 -38.46 28.62
N ALA A 6 -51.11 -38.34 27.33
CA ALA A 6 -49.82 -38.08 26.73
C ALA A 6 -49.66 -36.56 26.54
N ILE A 7 -48.73 -35.96 27.21
CA ILE A 7 -48.28 -34.56 26.99
C ILE A 7 -47.25 -34.60 25.87
N SER A 8 -47.62 -33.96 24.74
CA SER A 8 -46.74 -33.76 23.58
C SER A 8 -45.89 -32.51 23.81
N CYS A 9 -44.60 -32.66 24.10
CA CYS A 9 -43.64 -31.55 24.07
C CYS A 9 -43.25 -31.28 22.61
N VAL A 10 -43.66 -30.15 22.08
CA VAL A 10 -43.16 -29.61 20.81
C VAL A 10 -41.86 -28.88 21.09
N CYS A 11 -40.72 -29.51 20.78
CA CYS A 11 -39.44 -28.85 20.69
C CYS A 11 -39.33 -28.09 19.36
N SER A 12 -39.50 -26.76 19.40
CA SER A 12 -39.16 -25.89 18.27
C SER A 12 -37.63 -25.81 18.17
N ALA A 13 -37.07 -26.54 17.22
CA ALA A 13 -35.66 -26.37 16.84
C ALA A 13 -35.50 -25.05 16.09
N LEU A 14 -34.89 -24.05 16.74
CA LEU A 14 -34.43 -22.82 16.11
C LEU A 14 -33.19 -23.16 15.28
N VAL A 15 -33.35 -23.35 13.97
CA VAL A 15 -32.22 -23.46 13.04
C VAL A 15 -31.62 -22.06 12.86
N LEU A 16 -30.51 -21.79 13.55
CA LEU A 16 -29.64 -20.66 13.22
C LEU A 16 -29.01 -20.95 11.85
N LEU A 17 -29.52 -20.34 10.80
CA LEU A 17 -28.81 -20.21 9.53
C LEU A 17 -27.64 -19.23 9.76
N VAL A 18 -26.48 -19.77 10.13
CA VAL A 18 -25.21 -19.07 9.99
C VAL A 18 -24.98 -18.99 8.48
N GLY A 19 -25.25 -17.82 7.90
CA GLY A 19 -24.89 -17.52 6.53
C GLY A 19 -23.37 -17.60 6.41
N VAL A 20 -22.85 -18.68 5.85
CA VAL A 20 -21.47 -18.74 5.37
C VAL A 20 -21.37 -17.68 4.29
N GLN A 21 -20.78 -16.54 4.62
CA GLN A 21 -20.31 -15.58 3.63
C GLN A 21 -19.22 -16.32 2.84
N VAL A 22 -19.53 -16.72 1.63
CA VAL A 22 -18.52 -17.14 0.67
C VAL A 22 -17.73 -15.87 0.38
N VAL A 23 -16.59 -15.71 1.05
CA VAL A 23 -15.62 -14.69 0.70
C VAL A 23 -15.11 -15.10 -0.67
N SER A 24 -15.60 -14.45 -1.71
CA SER A 24 -15.04 -14.57 -3.05
C SER A 24 -13.57 -14.20 -2.95
N ALA A 25 -12.68 -15.08 -3.43
CA ALA A 25 -11.27 -14.76 -3.55
C ALA A 25 -11.14 -13.41 -4.26
N ALA A 26 -10.26 -12.54 -3.75
CA ALA A 26 -9.97 -11.29 -4.43
C ALA A 26 -9.47 -11.62 -5.85
N PRO A 27 -9.87 -10.85 -6.87
CA PRO A 27 -9.35 -11.06 -8.21
C PRO A 27 -7.82 -10.94 -8.18
N ALA A 28 -7.13 -11.77 -8.97
CA ALA A 28 -5.69 -11.68 -9.13
C ALA A 28 -5.30 -10.26 -9.61
N PRO A 29 -4.14 -9.72 -9.19
CA PRO A 29 -3.71 -8.39 -9.60
C PRO A 29 -3.44 -8.35 -11.10
N GLY A 30 -3.61 -7.18 -11.70
CA GLY A 30 -3.15 -6.91 -13.06
C GLY A 30 -1.70 -6.44 -13.05
N VAL A 31 -0.91 -6.86 -14.04
CA VAL A 31 0.38 -6.22 -14.33
C VAL A 31 0.13 -4.92 -15.09
N SER A 32 0.52 -3.79 -14.50
CA SER A 32 0.34 -2.47 -15.12
C SER A 32 1.36 -2.25 -16.22
N TRP A 33 2.60 -2.63 -15.96
CA TRP A 33 3.71 -2.64 -16.89
C TRP A 33 4.79 -3.61 -16.41
N ALA A 34 5.60 -4.10 -17.34
CA ALA A 34 6.85 -4.79 -17.09
C ALA A 34 7.88 -4.33 -18.12
N THR A 35 9.12 -4.18 -17.70
CA THR A 35 10.25 -3.77 -18.55
C THR A 35 11.52 -4.46 -18.09
N ASN A 36 12.50 -4.53 -18.98
CA ASN A 36 13.81 -5.08 -18.66
C ASN A 36 14.94 -4.08 -18.93
N ALA A 37 16.09 -4.39 -18.39
CA ALA A 37 17.36 -3.76 -18.68
C ALA A 37 18.45 -4.84 -18.63
N GLY A 38 19.46 -4.70 -19.46
CA GLY A 38 20.56 -5.65 -19.49
C GLY A 38 21.34 -5.59 -20.78
N GLY A 39 22.16 -6.63 -20.99
CA GLY A 39 23.05 -6.74 -22.11
C GLY A 39 23.38 -8.19 -22.47
N THR A 40 24.61 -8.45 -22.95
CA THR A 40 25.05 -9.81 -23.31
C THR A 40 25.64 -10.57 -22.15
N GLY A 41 25.90 -9.92 -21.02
CA GLY A 41 26.36 -10.52 -19.77
C GLY A 41 25.20 -10.86 -18.83
N SER A 42 25.49 -11.41 -17.65
CA SER A 42 24.49 -11.60 -16.61
C SER A 42 24.29 -10.32 -15.81
N ASP A 43 23.04 -9.88 -15.74
CA ASP A 43 22.60 -8.67 -15.07
C ASP A 43 21.47 -9.02 -14.10
N GLU A 44 21.59 -8.60 -12.83
CA GLU A 44 20.62 -8.97 -11.79
C GLU A 44 20.12 -7.74 -11.01
N GLY A 45 18.81 -7.67 -10.78
CA GLY A 45 18.15 -6.65 -9.98
C GLY A 45 17.84 -7.13 -8.58
N ASN A 46 18.72 -6.86 -7.61
CA ASN A 46 18.65 -7.42 -6.26
C ASN A 46 17.70 -6.66 -5.33
N GLY A 47 17.72 -5.34 -5.36
CA GLY A 47 16.94 -4.50 -4.46
C GLY A 47 16.11 -3.46 -5.20
N ILE A 48 14.92 -3.16 -4.67
CA ILE A 48 14.04 -2.11 -5.19
C ILE A 48 13.38 -1.35 -4.03
N SER A 49 13.26 -0.04 -4.17
CA SER A 49 12.57 0.80 -3.21
C SER A 49 11.68 1.80 -3.95
N ALA A 50 10.39 1.82 -3.60
CA ALA A 50 9.40 2.71 -4.20
C ALA A 50 9.46 4.11 -3.57
N LEU A 51 9.14 5.12 -4.37
CA LEU A 51 8.99 6.51 -3.95
C LEU A 51 7.50 6.90 -3.89
N PRO A 52 7.15 7.92 -3.09
CA PRO A 52 5.75 8.35 -2.93
C PRO A 52 5.08 8.83 -4.22
N ASP A 53 5.86 9.26 -5.21
CA ASP A 53 5.38 9.71 -6.54
C ASP A 53 5.06 8.54 -7.49
N GLY A 54 5.24 7.30 -7.04
CA GLY A 54 5.04 6.09 -7.83
C GLY A 54 6.25 5.65 -8.66
N SER A 55 7.34 6.42 -8.65
CA SER A 55 8.63 6.01 -9.20
C SER A 55 9.33 5.02 -8.26
N SER A 56 10.38 4.37 -8.73
CA SER A 56 11.18 3.43 -7.93
C SER A 56 12.66 3.52 -8.27
N ILE A 57 13.49 3.07 -7.35
CA ILE A 57 14.94 2.98 -7.53
C ILE A 57 15.36 1.53 -7.33
N VAL A 58 16.15 1.01 -8.27
CA VAL A 58 16.60 -0.37 -8.33
C VAL A 58 18.12 -0.42 -8.23
N THR A 59 18.66 -1.41 -7.53
CA THR A 59 20.09 -1.70 -7.50
C THR A 59 20.34 -3.17 -7.77
N GLY A 60 21.55 -3.46 -8.21
CA GLY A 60 22.02 -4.79 -8.49
C GLY A 60 23.43 -4.77 -9.06
N TYR A 61 23.74 -5.69 -9.94
CA TYR A 61 25.00 -5.72 -10.68
C TYR A 61 24.78 -5.98 -12.17
N PHE A 62 25.77 -5.65 -12.96
CA PHE A 62 25.81 -5.96 -14.39
C PHE A 62 27.23 -6.32 -14.84
N TYR A 63 27.31 -7.16 -15.88
CA TYR A 63 28.56 -7.59 -16.49
C TYR A 63 28.66 -7.13 -17.95
N ASP A 64 29.82 -6.65 -18.37
CA ASP A 64 30.07 -6.05 -19.70
C ASP A 64 29.25 -4.74 -19.90
N THR A 65 28.16 -4.82 -20.64
CA THR A 65 27.31 -3.68 -20.96
C THR A 65 25.86 -3.97 -20.60
N ALA A 66 25.20 -3.03 -19.92
CA ALA A 66 23.77 -3.09 -19.64
C ALA A 66 23.08 -1.81 -20.09
N THR A 67 21.92 -1.92 -20.76
CA THR A 67 21.14 -0.80 -21.29
C THR A 67 19.85 -0.64 -20.52
N PHE A 68 19.67 0.54 -19.91
CA PHE A 68 18.51 0.98 -19.18
C PHE A 68 17.80 2.06 -20.01
N GLY A 69 16.82 1.68 -20.81
CA GLY A 69 16.15 2.60 -21.75
C GLY A 69 17.12 3.23 -22.75
N SER A 70 17.43 4.51 -22.58
CA SER A 70 18.40 5.22 -23.45
C SER A 70 19.82 5.29 -22.86
N THR A 71 20.03 4.79 -21.64
CA THR A 71 21.33 4.85 -20.95
C THR A 71 22.02 3.52 -21.02
N THR A 72 23.22 3.46 -21.60
CA THR A 72 24.06 2.26 -21.62
C THR A 72 25.21 2.45 -20.63
N LEU A 73 25.34 1.51 -19.71
CA LEU A 73 26.47 1.37 -18.78
C LEU A 73 27.45 0.36 -19.33
N THR A 74 28.73 0.55 -19.03
CA THR A 74 29.80 -0.42 -19.35
C THR A 74 30.55 -0.73 -18.07
N SER A 75 30.66 -2.00 -17.69
CA SER A 75 31.39 -2.41 -16.50
C SER A 75 32.89 -2.18 -16.68
N SER A 76 33.59 -2.11 -15.57
CA SER A 76 35.05 -2.05 -15.56
C SER A 76 35.61 -3.39 -15.95
N ALA A 77 36.73 -3.42 -16.66
CA ALA A 77 37.31 -4.66 -17.17
C ALA A 77 37.64 -5.64 -16.03
N GLY A 78 37.05 -6.83 -16.10
CA GLY A 78 37.38 -7.96 -15.25
C GLY A 78 36.37 -8.36 -14.17
N GLY A 79 35.27 -7.62 -13.98
CA GLY A 79 34.28 -7.95 -12.97
C GLY A 79 32.89 -7.41 -13.26
N THR A 80 31.97 -7.65 -12.34
CA THR A 80 30.66 -7.04 -12.30
C THR A 80 30.75 -5.66 -11.64
N ASP A 81 29.99 -4.67 -12.13
CA ASP A 81 29.84 -3.37 -11.48
C ASP A 81 28.42 -3.21 -10.90
N VAL A 82 28.30 -2.46 -9.79
CA VAL A 82 27.02 -2.04 -9.23
C VAL A 82 26.31 -1.11 -10.21
N PHE A 83 25.02 -1.31 -10.41
CA PHE A 83 24.16 -0.29 -10.99
C PHE A 83 23.17 0.27 -9.96
N VAL A 84 22.79 1.52 -10.14
CA VAL A 84 21.60 2.13 -9.55
C VAL A 84 20.82 2.82 -10.66
N ALA A 85 19.54 2.50 -10.76
CA ALA A 85 18.69 3.03 -11.82
C ALA A 85 17.34 3.48 -11.26
N LYS A 86 16.84 4.62 -11.77
CA LYS A 86 15.51 5.14 -11.43
C LYS A 86 14.52 4.80 -12.53
N MET A 87 13.38 4.30 -12.12
CA MET A 87 12.22 4.05 -12.97
C MET A 87 11.11 5.03 -12.65
N ASN A 88 10.51 5.61 -13.67
CA ASN A 88 9.32 6.43 -13.56
C ASN A 88 8.09 5.58 -13.23
N ALA A 89 7.02 6.21 -12.74
CA ALA A 89 5.76 5.54 -12.40
C ALA A 89 5.08 4.83 -13.59
N ASP A 90 5.42 5.21 -14.82
CA ASP A 90 4.91 4.61 -16.06
C ASP A 90 5.74 3.43 -16.59
N GLY A 91 6.81 3.05 -15.89
CA GLY A 91 7.68 1.94 -16.28
C GLY A 91 8.82 2.31 -17.23
N THR A 92 9.04 3.58 -17.52
CA THR A 92 10.18 4.05 -18.30
C THR A 92 11.39 4.33 -17.41
N TRP A 93 12.60 4.01 -17.87
CA TRP A 93 13.84 4.32 -17.17
C TRP A 93 14.13 5.84 -17.25
N ALA A 94 14.30 6.48 -16.09
CA ALA A 94 14.62 7.90 -15.99
C ALA A 94 16.11 8.16 -16.14
N TRP A 95 16.91 7.38 -15.44
CA TRP A 95 18.38 7.40 -15.47
C TRP A 95 18.96 6.10 -14.92
N ALA A 96 20.18 5.80 -15.26
CA ALA A 96 20.99 4.75 -14.65
C ALA A 96 22.43 5.23 -14.46
N THR A 97 23.07 4.81 -13.38
CA THR A 97 24.47 5.10 -13.07
C THR A 97 25.15 3.86 -12.48
N LYS A 98 26.49 3.85 -12.53
CA LYS A 98 27.26 2.72 -12.02
C LYS A 98 28.23 3.14 -10.92
N ALA A 99 28.68 2.15 -10.17
CA ALA A 99 29.87 2.22 -9.34
C ALA A 99 30.61 0.90 -9.41
N GLY A 100 31.93 0.93 -9.26
CA GLY A 100 32.71 -0.30 -9.27
C GLY A 100 34.12 -0.08 -9.76
N GLY A 101 34.82 -1.20 -9.99
CA GLY A 101 36.23 -1.27 -10.39
C GLY A 101 36.55 -2.55 -11.13
N THR A 102 37.75 -3.08 -10.92
CA THR A 102 38.19 -4.30 -11.58
C THR A 102 37.77 -5.59 -10.86
N GLY A 103 37.20 -5.47 -9.67
CA GLY A 103 36.70 -6.58 -8.86
C GLY A 103 35.25 -6.93 -9.19
N ALA A 104 34.66 -7.84 -8.42
CA ALA A 104 33.23 -8.04 -8.40
C ALA A 104 32.62 -7.04 -7.41
N ASP A 105 31.71 -6.23 -7.91
CA ASP A 105 31.04 -5.18 -7.15
C ASP A 105 29.54 -5.39 -7.29
N ILE A 106 28.83 -5.57 -6.17
CA ILE A 106 27.43 -6.00 -6.17
C ILE A 106 26.61 -5.11 -5.21
N GLY A 107 25.53 -4.52 -5.72
CA GLY A 107 24.51 -3.87 -4.90
C GLY A 107 23.45 -4.88 -4.49
N TYR A 108 23.16 -4.98 -3.18
CA TYR A 108 22.13 -5.89 -2.66
C TYR A 108 20.90 -5.16 -2.15
N GLY A 109 21.10 -4.22 -1.27
CA GLY A 109 20.01 -3.48 -0.62
C GLY A 109 19.95 -2.03 -1.04
N ILE A 110 18.73 -1.51 -1.18
CA ILE A 110 18.47 -0.09 -1.47
C ILE A 110 17.27 0.40 -0.67
N SER A 111 17.36 1.61 -0.15
CA SER A 111 16.25 2.28 0.54
C SER A 111 16.14 3.71 0.08
N ALA A 112 14.98 4.07 -0.47
CA ALA A 112 14.68 5.41 -0.95
C ALA A 112 14.30 6.34 0.20
N LEU A 113 14.65 7.62 0.06
CA LEU A 113 14.29 8.70 0.97
C LEU A 113 13.16 9.55 0.37
N PRO A 114 12.37 10.26 1.21
CA PRO A 114 11.25 11.07 0.73
C PRO A 114 11.62 12.20 -0.24
N ASP A 115 12.89 12.64 -0.23
CA ASP A 115 13.43 13.67 -1.12
C ASP A 115 13.82 13.13 -2.51
N GLY A 116 13.62 11.84 -2.75
CA GLY A 116 13.97 11.15 -3.99
C GLY A 116 15.43 10.66 -4.05
N SER A 117 16.23 10.92 -3.03
CA SER A 117 17.54 10.30 -2.86
C SER A 117 17.41 8.86 -2.35
N SER A 118 18.50 8.09 -2.37
CA SER A 118 18.52 6.70 -1.89
C SER A 118 19.84 6.35 -1.25
N ILE A 119 19.82 5.32 -0.39
CA ILE A 119 21.01 4.75 0.20
C ILE A 119 21.10 3.30 -0.24
N VAL A 120 22.28 2.91 -0.72
CA VAL A 120 22.58 1.59 -1.30
C VAL A 120 23.65 0.92 -0.46
N THR A 121 23.55 -0.39 -0.27
CA THR A 121 24.59 -1.20 0.37
C THR A 121 24.90 -2.45 -0.47
N GLY A 122 26.09 -2.97 -0.26
CA GLY A 122 26.56 -4.17 -0.96
C GLY A 122 28.01 -4.49 -0.59
N ASP A 123 28.70 -5.19 -1.48
CA ASP A 123 30.13 -5.45 -1.35
C ASP A 123 30.88 -5.10 -2.63
N PHE A 124 32.19 -4.88 -2.48
CA PHE A 124 33.08 -4.57 -3.59
C PHE A 124 34.46 -5.21 -3.40
N GLY A 125 35.09 -5.57 -4.51
CA GLY A 125 36.42 -6.14 -4.55
C GLY A 125 37.48 -5.16 -5.06
N GLY A 126 38.65 -5.09 -4.41
CA GLY A 126 39.75 -4.20 -4.83
C GLY A 126 39.43 -2.72 -4.70
N ASP A 127 39.66 -1.93 -5.73
CA ASP A 127 39.34 -0.49 -5.80
C ASP A 127 38.00 -0.31 -6.52
N ALA A 128 37.02 0.36 -5.88
CA ALA A 128 35.72 0.68 -6.49
C ALA A 128 35.49 2.20 -6.48
N THR A 129 34.98 2.74 -7.60
CA THR A 129 34.74 4.17 -7.79
C THR A 129 33.26 4.50 -7.76
N PHE A 130 32.86 5.38 -6.83
CA PHE A 130 31.52 5.93 -6.66
C PHE A 130 31.56 7.43 -6.99
N GLY A 131 31.30 7.79 -8.24
CA GLY A 131 31.45 9.17 -8.71
C GLY A 131 32.89 9.67 -8.56
N SER A 132 33.14 10.61 -7.62
CA SER A 132 34.49 11.09 -7.31
C SER A 132 35.17 10.37 -6.13
N THR A 133 34.47 9.48 -5.44
CA THR A 133 34.97 8.77 -4.26
C THR A 133 35.52 7.40 -4.67
N ILE A 134 36.75 7.10 -4.25
CA ILE A 134 37.36 5.77 -4.47
C ILE A 134 37.43 5.05 -3.13
N LEU A 135 36.78 3.90 -3.05
CA LEU A 135 36.86 2.96 -1.93
C LEU A 135 37.91 1.89 -2.24
N ARG A 136 38.58 1.35 -1.20
CA ARG A 136 39.67 0.38 -1.35
C ARG A 136 39.50 -0.77 -0.39
N SER A 137 39.23 -1.95 -0.92
CA SER A 137 39.21 -3.16 -0.12
C SER A 137 40.64 -3.61 0.20
N ALA A 138 40.92 -3.84 1.47
CA ALA A 138 42.21 -4.40 1.90
C ALA A 138 42.27 -5.93 1.81
N GLY A 139 41.11 -6.59 1.55
CA GLY A 139 40.93 -8.02 1.39
C GLY A 139 40.26 -8.36 0.07
N CYS A 140 39.65 -9.56 -0.02
CA CYS A 140 38.95 -9.98 -1.23
C CYS A 140 37.66 -9.18 -1.47
N SER A 141 36.92 -8.81 -0.40
CA SER A 141 35.75 -7.93 -0.51
C SER A 141 35.58 -7.06 0.75
N ALA A 142 34.91 -5.94 0.61
CA ALA A 142 34.53 -5.04 1.69
C ALA A 142 33.10 -4.52 1.49
N LEU A 143 32.40 -4.28 2.59
CA LEU A 143 31.10 -3.63 2.60
C LEU A 143 31.23 -2.19 2.08
N PHE A 144 30.34 -1.75 1.21
CA PHE A 144 30.08 -0.36 0.95
C PHE A 144 28.68 0.08 1.40
N THR A 145 28.57 1.35 1.75
CA THR A 145 27.29 2.07 1.87
C THR A 145 27.46 3.40 1.17
N ALA A 146 26.55 3.73 0.27
CA ALA A 146 26.65 4.95 -0.54
C ALA A 146 25.30 5.63 -0.70
N LYS A 147 25.32 6.98 -0.74
CA LYS A 147 24.13 7.79 -0.99
C LYS A 147 24.10 8.28 -2.43
N MET A 148 22.96 8.08 -3.06
CA MET A 148 22.61 8.59 -4.38
C MET A 148 21.67 9.78 -4.23
N ASN A 149 21.94 10.89 -4.90
CA ASN A 149 21.03 12.02 -5.04
C ASN A 149 19.85 11.67 -5.96
N ALA A 150 18.76 12.45 -5.89
CA ALA A 150 17.57 12.24 -6.72
C ALA A 150 17.84 12.34 -8.24
N ASP A 151 18.93 13.02 -8.64
CA ASP A 151 19.34 13.20 -10.03
C ASP A 151 20.26 12.08 -10.57
N GLY A 152 20.58 11.07 -9.74
CA GLY A 152 21.44 9.95 -10.11
C GLY A 152 22.95 10.21 -9.91
N SER A 153 23.34 11.31 -9.29
CA SER A 153 24.74 11.55 -8.90
C SER A 153 25.05 10.98 -7.52
N TRP A 154 26.27 10.46 -7.33
CA TRP A 154 26.72 9.99 -6.02
C TRP A 154 26.98 11.17 -5.08
N ALA A 155 26.36 11.18 -3.89
CA ALA A 155 26.57 12.19 -2.86
C ALA A 155 27.80 11.88 -2.00
N TRP A 156 27.90 10.64 -1.55
CA TRP A 156 29.01 10.10 -0.78
C TRP A 156 29.03 8.57 -0.87
N ALA A 157 30.18 7.98 -0.60
CA ALA A 157 30.34 6.54 -0.40
C ALA A 157 31.33 6.29 0.73
N THR A 158 31.05 5.29 1.55
CA THR A 158 31.91 4.87 2.66
C THR A 158 31.98 3.35 2.73
N GLN A 159 33.02 2.83 3.36
CA GLN A 159 33.23 1.40 3.50
C GLN A 159 33.33 0.98 4.96
N ALA A 160 33.05 -0.30 5.20
CA ALA A 160 33.54 -1.00 6.38
C ALA A 160 34.29 -2.24 5.92
N GLY A 161 35.43 -2.53 6.55
CA GLY A 161 36.26 -3.66 6.18
C GLY A 161 37.43 -3.82 7.12
N GLY A 162 38.18 -4.87 6.95
CA GLY A 162 39.33 -5.20 7.77
C GLY A 162 40.48 -5.75 6.95
N THR A 163 41.62 -6.02 7.61
CA THR A 163 42.83 -6.61 7.03
C THR A 163 42.82 -8.14 7.07
N GLY A 164 41.70 -8.74 7.53
CA GLY A 164 41.58 -10.19 7.70
C GLY A 164 40.96 -10.88 6.49
N ASP A 165 40.98 -12.12 6.48
CA ASP A 165 40.51 -13.21 5.63
C ASP A 165 39.77 -12.95 4.30
N ALA A 166 39.78 -13.99 3.47
CA ALA A 166 39.33 -14.07 2.07
C ALA A 166 37.85 -13.68 1.84
N TYR A 167 37.06 -13.37 2.89
CA TYR A 167 35.62 -13.22 2.76
C TYR A 167 35.02 -11.89 3.27
N GLY A 168 35.80 -11.03 3.93
CA GLY A 168 35.45 -9.66 4.28
C GLY A 168 34.09 -9.41 4.96
N ALA A 169 33.58 -8.20 4.76
CA ALA A 169 32.24 -7.80 5.20
C ALA A 169 31.29 -7.64 4.00
N TYR A 170 30.06 -8.02 4.19
CA TYR A 170 29.02 -8.06 3.17
C TYR A 170 27.74 -7.43 3.70
N GLY A 171 27.22 -6.42 3.01
CA GLY A 171 25.97 -5.73 3.39
C GLY A 171 24.79 -6.27 2.60
N ALA A 172 23.91 -7.00 3.26
CA ALA A 172 22.75 -7.62 2.63
C ALA A 172 21.53 -6.71 2.59
N GLY A 173 21.16 -6.14 3.73
CA GLY A 173 19.97 -5.33 3.88
C GLY A 173 20.23 -3.93 4.40
N ILE A 174 19.43 -2.96 3.96
CA ILE A 174 19.48 -1.56 4.40
C ILE A 174 18.07 -0.98 4.54
N SER A 175 17.87 -0.17 5.56
CA SER A 175 16.64 0.59 5.75
C SER A 175 16.95 2.01 6.21
N ALA A 176 16.46 3.00 5.46
CA ALA A 176 16.68 4.42 5.72
C ALA A 176 15.63 4.99 6.66
N LEU A 177 16.04 5.95 7.47
CA LEU A 177 15.15 6.76 8.31
C LEU A 177 14.84 8.10 7.61
N PRO A 178 13.73 8.75 7.98
CA PRO A 178 13.32 10.02 7.37
C PRO A 178 14.31 11.17 7.55
N ASP A 179 15.22 11.09 8.55
CA ASP A 179 16.28 12.06 8.81
C ASP A 179 17.50 11.90 7.89
N GLY A 180 17.46 10.91 6.99
CA GLY A 180 18.54 10.59 6.06
C GLY A 180 19.60 9.65 6.63
N SER A 181 19.49 9.24 7.89
CA SER A 181 20.30 8.16 8.45
C SER A 181 19.79 6.79 7.97
N SER A 182 20.58 5.73 8.15
CA SER A 182 20.19 4.36 7.76
C SER A 182 20.76 3.33 8.69
N VAL A 183 20.12 2.15 8.73
CA VAL A 183 20.65 0.99 9.43
C VAL A 183 20.90 -0.11 8.40
N VAL A 184 22.08 -0.73 8.49
CA VAL A 184 22.58 -1.77 7.56
C VAL A 184 22.81 -3.04 8.34
N THR A 185 22.48 -4.18 7.76
CA THR A 185 22.80 -5.51 8.31
C THR A 185 23.48 -6.39 7.27
N GLY A 186 24.16 -7.40 7.73
CA GLY A 186 24.85 -8.38 6.89
C GLY A 186 25.70 -9.32 7.73
N ARG A 187 26.80 -9.78 7.15
CA ARG A 187 27.78 -10.65 7.81
C ARG A 187 29.18 -10.07 7.71
N PHE A 188 30.06 -10.49 8.62
CA PHE A 188 31.48 -10.18 8.57
C PHE A 188 32.32 -11.31 9.16
N SER A 189 33.55 -11.44 8.72
CA SER A 189 34.53 -12.37 9.27
C SER A 189 35.79 -11.64 9.75
N GLY A 190 36.47 -12.21 10.74
CA GLY A 190 37.67 -11.62 11.33
C GLY A 190 37.41 -10.26 12.00
N ALA A 191 38.37 -9.35 11.92
CA ALA A 191 38.24 -8.01 12.47
C ALA A 191 37.78 -7.02 11.38
N THR A 192 36.58 -6.44 11.55
CA THR A 192 35.99 -5.47 10.62
C THR A 192 35.75 -4.14 11.32
N THR A 193 36.16 -3.03 10.70
CA THR A 193 36.10 -1.69 11.27
C THR A 193 35.05 -0.83 10.60
N PHE A 194 34.13 -0.32 11.39
CA PHE A 194 33.06 0.62 11.05
C PHE A 194 33.43 2.00 11.65
N GLY A 195 34.08 2.87 10.89
CA GLY A 195 34.57 4.14 11.42
C GLY A 195 35.56 3.96 12.56
N SER A 196 35.14 4.28 13.80
CA SER A 196 35.96 4.09 15.00
C SER A 196 35.65 2.78 15.75
N THR A 197 34.66 2.01 15.33
CA THR A 197 34.25 0.76 16.01
C THR A 197 34.78 -0.46 15.25
N THR A 198 35.56 -1.30 15.91
CA THR A 198 36.02 -2.58 15.38
C THR A 198 35.24 -3.71 16.00
N LEU A 199 34.60 -4.53 15.16
CA LEU A 199 33.96 -5.78 15.54
C LEU A 199 34.90 -6.94 15.20
N THR A 200 34.88 -7.99 16.01
CA THR A 200 35.63 -9.24 15.74
C THR A 200 34.67 -10.41 15.78
N SER A 201 34.61 -11.20 14.69
CA SER A 201 33.79 -12.41 14.64
C SER A 201 34.37 -13.49 15.54
N ALA A 202 33.53 -14.45 15.94
CA ALA A 202 33.96 -15.51 16.85
C ALA A 202 34.86 -16.54 16.16
N GLU A 203 34.37 -17.25 15.17
CA GLU A 203 35.12 -18.25 14.40
C GLU A 203 34.82 -18.17 12.90
N ASP A 204 33.57 -18.21 12.49
CA ASP A 204 33.12 -18.05 11.10
C ASP A 204 32.53 -16.64 10.90
N TYR A 205 31.44 -16.51 10.17
CA TYR A 205 30.75 -15.23 9.98
C TYR A 205 29.83 -14.91 11.15
N ASP A 206 29.89 -13.68 11.64
CA ASP A 206 28.92 -13.11 12.59
C ASP A 206 28.01 -12.09 11.87
N VAL A 207 26.79 -11.92 12.38
CA VAL A 207 25.89 -10.82 11.99
C VAL A 207 26.48 -9.50 12.48
N PHE A 208 26.49 -8.49 11.62
CA PHE A 208 26.60 -7.11 12.06
C PHE A 208 25.30 -6.35 11.84
N THR A 209 25.08 -5.34 12.66
CA THR A 209 24.12 -4.26 12.43
C THR A 209 24.79 -2.95 12.74
N ALA A 210 24.73 -1.99 11.82
CA ALA A 210 25.41 -0.72 11.96
C ALA A 210 24.54 0.45 11.49
N LYS A 211 24.61 1.57 12.22
CA LYS A 211 23.92 2.81 11.85
C LYS A 211 24.87 3.77 11.17
N MET A 212 24.39 4.28 10.04
CA MET A 212 25.02 5.34 9.26
C MET A 212 24.28 6.66 9.49
N ASN A 213 24.99 7.73 9.77
CA ASN A 213 24.47 9.09 9.80
C ASN A 213 24.16 9.58 8.37
N ALA A 214 23.34 10.63 8.24
CA ALA A 214 22.97 11.20 6.95
C ALA A 214 24.17 11.75 6.14
N ASP A 215 25.28 12.05 6.80
CA ASP A 215 26.53 12.54 6.20
C ASP A 215 27.51 11.44 5.76
N GLY A 216 27.13 10.17 5.93
CA GLY A 216 27.96 9.02 5.55
C GLY A 216 28.97 8.57 6.60
N THR A 217 28.90 9.09 7.82
CA THR A 217 29.73 8.61 8.94
C THR A 217 29.03 7.53 9.74
N TRP A 218 29.78 6.53 10.23
CA TRP A 218 29.23 5.48 11.09
C TRP A 218 28.91 6.03 12.47
N ALA A 219 27.65 5.88 12.93
CA ALA A 219 27.23 6.28 14.26
C ALA A 219 27.56 5.22 15.32
N TRP A 220 27.27 3.97 15.02
CA TRP A 220 27.58 2.80 15.83
C TRP A 220 27.57 1.53 14.98
N ALA A 221 28.23 0.49 15.48
CA ALA A 221 28.16 -0.86 14.94
C ALA A 221 28.13 -1.88 16.09
N THR A 222 27.33 -2.92 15.95
CA THR A 222 27.21 -4.02 16.92
C THR A 222 27.15 -5.35 16.21
N LYS A 223 27.50 -6.41 16.91
CA LYS A 223 27.44 -7.78 16.38
C LYS A 223 26.47 -8.66 17.14
N ALA A 224 26.06 -9.74 16.47
CA ALA A 224 25.46 -10.90 17.08
C ALA A 224 26.03 -12.14 16.39
N GLY A 225 26.13 -13.25 17.12
CA GLY A 225 26.64 -14.49 16.57
C GLY A 225 27.35 -15.36 17.58
N GLY A 226 28.07 -16.36 17.09
CA GLY A 226 28.75 -17.37 17.87
C GLY A 226 29.81 -18.11 17.06
N PRO A 227 30.09 -19.41 17.38
CA PRO A 227 31.11 -20.16 16.65
C PRO A 227 30.69 -20.58 15.25
N GLY A 228 29.39 -20.55 14.95
CA GLY A 228 28.85 -20.96 13.65
C GLY A 228 28.73 -19.84 12.64
N ARG A 229 28.02 -20.13 11.55
CA ARG A 229 27.70 -19.14 10.52
C ARG A 229 26.44 -18.40 10.87
N ASP A 230 26.55 -17.09 10.97
CA ASP A 230 25.47 -16.20 11.32
C ASP A 230 25.41 -15.05 10.33
N GLU A 231 24.25 -14.81 9.70
CA GLU A 231 24.10 -13.81 8.66
C GLU A 231 22.78 -13.05 8.79
N GLY A 232 22.84 -11.71 8.84
CA GLY A 232 21.69 -10.83 8.68
C GLY A 232 21.35 -10.66 7.20
N LYS A 233 20.11 -10.91 6.83
CA LYS A 233 19.62 -10.81 5.44
C LYS A 233 18.74 -9.58 5.22
N GLY A 234 17.69 -9.45 6.02
CA GLY A 234 16.72 -8.37 5.92
C GLY A 234 16.71 -7.47 7.15
N ILE A 235 16.45 -6.19 6.95
CA ILE A 235 16.29 -5.19 8.01
C ILE A 235 15.19 -4.20 7.67
N SER A 236 14.41 -3.81 8.68
CA SER A 236 13.39 -2.78 8.54
C SER A 236 13.38 -1.88 9.76
N VAL A 237 13.46 -0.56 9.56
CA VAL A 237 13.41 0.42 10.65
C VAL A 237 11.97 0.75 11.04
N LEU A 238 11.80 1.07 12.32
CA LEU A 238 10.56 1.53 12.91
C LEU A 238 10.58 3.06 13.10
N PRO A 239 9.40 3.70 13.22
CA PRO A 239 9.32 5.16 13.38
C PRO A 239 10.04 5.71 14.62
N ASP A 240 10.27 4.89 15.64
CA ASP A 240 11.00 5.24 16.87
C ASP A 240 12.54 5.16 16.72
N GLY A 241 13.01 4.82 15.53
CA GLY A 241 14.43 4.63 15.21
C GLY A 241 14.99 3.26 15.59
N SER A 242 14.19 2.38 16.19
CA SER A 242 14.55 0.98 16.36
C SER A 242 14.46 0.22 15.04
N SER A 243 15.05 -0.97 14.95
CA SER A 243 15.01 -1.81 13.76
C SER A 243 14.75 -3.26 14.09
N ILE A 244 14.20 -3.99 13.12
CA ILE A 244 14.01 -5.44 13.21
C ILE A 244 14.84 -6.07 12.10
N VAL A 245 15.63 -7.09 12.48
CA VAL A 245 16.57 -7.81 11.61
C VAL A 245 16.15 -9.25 11.52
N THR A 246 16.23 -9.86 10.36
CA THR A 246 16.07 -11.30 10.15
C THR A 246 17.23 -11.88 9.38
N GLY A 247 17.44 -13.16 9.50
CA GLY A 247 18.49 -13.91 8.83
C GLY A 247 18.53 -15.36 9.29
N PHE A 248 19.70 -15.94 9.29
CA PHE A 248 19.93 -17.30 9.82
C PHE A 248 21.14 -17.36 10.73
N PHE A 249 21.16 -18.39 11.58
CA PHE A 249 22.29 -18.67 12.46
C PHE A 249 22.46 -20.18 12.63
N SER A 250 23.68 -20.60 12.94
CA SER A 250 23.99 -21.98 13.28
C SER A 250 24.58 -22.08 14.70
N ASP A 251 24.58 -23.29 15.25
CA ASP A 251 25.05 -23.56 16.61
C ASP A 251 24.39 -22.65 17.66
N THR A 252 25.16 -21.87 18.40
CA THR A 252 24.64 -20.94 19.41
C THR A 252 25.07 -19.52 19.08
N ALA A 253 24.12 -18.68 18.69
CA ALA A 253 24.33 -17.25 18.43
C ALA A 253 23.83 -16.40 19.60
N THR A 254 24.57 -15.35 19.97
CA THR A 254 24.25 -14.44 21.08
C THR A 254 23.91 -13.05 20.55
N PHE A 255 22.71 -12.58 20.89
CA PHE A 255 22.18 -11.26 20.60
C PHE A 255 22.11 -10.45 21.91
N GLY A 256 23.14 -9.66 22.21
CA GLY A 256 23.26 -8.98 23.51
C GLY A 256 23.32 -9.97 24.67
N ILE A 257 22.22 -10.06 25.44
CA ILE A 257 22.10 -11.02 26.56
C ILE A 257 21.28 -12.27 26.20
N THR A 258 20.71 -12.33 25.00
CA THR A 258 19.86 -13.45 24.55
C THR A 258 20.69 -14.42 23.72
N ALA A 259 20.80 -15.65 24.17
CA ALA A 259 21.43 -16.74 23.43
C ALA A 259 20.35 -17.59 22.74
N LEU A 260 20.51 -17.84 21.44
CA LEU A 260 19.69 -18.73 20.66
C LEU A 260 20.55 -19.96 20.26
N THR A 261 20.00 -21.15 20.40
CA THR A 261 20.65 -22.38 19.91
C THR A 261 19.85 -22.97 18.78
N SER A 262 20.48 -23.23 17.63
CA SER A 262 19.80 -23.82 16.49
C SER A 262 19.37 -25.26 16.78
N ALA A 263 18.29 -25.68 16.14
CA ALA A 263 17.78 -27.05 16.23
C ALA A 263 18.39 -27.97 15.17
N GLY A 264 19.03 -27.39 14.17
CA GLY A 264 19.60 -28.09 13.01
C GLY A 264 20.86 -27.44 12.47
N SER A 265 20.96 -27.40 11.13
CA SER A 265 22.11 -26.77 10.47
C SER A 265 22.04 -25.25 10.57
N TYR A 266 20.94 -24.66 10.10
CA TYR A 266 20.64 -23.22 10.26
C TYR A 266 19.20 -23.06 10.72
N ASP A 267 18.96 -22.11 11.62
CA ASP A 267 17.63 -21.66 12.02
C ASP A 267 17.44 -20.17 11.67
N VAL A 268 16.21 -19.80 11.39
CA VAL A 268 15.81 -18.38 11.25
C VAL A 268 16.00 -17.67 12.59
N PHE A 269 16.61 -16.50 12.60
CA PHE A 269 16.47 -15.56 13.70
C PHE A 269 15.65 -14.34 13.28
N THR A 270 14.97 -13.75 14.24
CA THR A 270 14.42 -12.39 14.14
C THR A 270 14.75 -11.67 15.44
N ALA A 271 15.31 -10.48 15.34
CA ALA A 271 15.80 -9.74 16.50
C ALA A 271 15.48 -8.25 16.38
N LYS A 272 15.11 -7.63 17.48
CA LYS A 272 14.90 -6.18 17.56
C LYS A 272 16.11 -5.49 18.15
N MET A 273 16.51 -4.42 17.48
CA MET A 273 17.56 -3.52 17.93
C MET A 273 16.96 -2.17 18.29
N ASN A 274 17.34 -1.64 19.44
CA ASN A 274 17.00 -0.29 19.86
C ASN A 274 17.74 0.76 19.01
N ALA A 275 17.27 2.00 19.00
CA ALA A 275 17.85 3.09 18.24
C ALA A 275 19.32 3.40 18.62
N ASP A 276 19.76 3.00 19.83
CA ASP A 276 21.12 3.16 20.36
C ASP A 276 22.09 2.03 19.96
N GLY A 277 21.61 1.01 19.25
CA GLY A 277 22.40 -0.14 18.81
C GLY A 277 22.46 -1.30 19.82
N SER A 278 21.71 -1.24 20.91
CA SER A 278 21.57 -2.37 21.83
C SER A 278 20.47 -3.34 21.38
N TRP A 279 20.68 -4.66 21.57
CA TRP A 279 19.66 -5.67 21.28
C TRP A 279 18.57 -5.64 22.34
N ALA A 280 17.30 -5.50 21.90
CA ALA A 280 16.14 -5.51 22.78
C ALA A 280 15.64 -6.93 23.08
N TRP A 281 15.52 -7.74 22.03
CA TRP A 281 15.13 -9.15 22.09
C TRP A 281 15.60 -9.88 20.82
N ALA A 282 15.70 -11.20 20.92
CA ALA A 282 15.89 -12.09 19.76
C ALA A 282 15.09 -13.36 19.95
N THR A 283 14.56 -13.91 18.88
CA THR A 283 13.80 -15.16 18.83
C THR A 283 14.18 -15.96 17.60
N LYS A 284 13.89 -17.25 17.61
CA LYS A 284 14.18 -18.16 16.51
C LYS A 284 12.95 -18.85 15.98
N ALA A 285 13.07 -19.37 14.77
CA ALA A 285 12.15 -20.32 14.16
C ALA A 285 12.95 -21.29 13.31
N GLY A 286 12.45 -22.50 13.10
CA GLY A 286 13.11 -23.49 12.26
C GLY A 286 12.93 -24.92 12.79
N GLY A 287 13.74 -25.82 12.27
CA GLY A 287 13.74 -27.25 12.56
C GLY A 287 15.13 -27.87 12.44
N THR A 288 15.24 -29.09 11.90
CA THR A 288 16.52 -29.82 11.82
C THR A 288 17.32 -29.55 10.54
N GLY A 289 16.75 -28.84 9.57
CA GLY A 289 17.36 -28.55 8.26
C GLY A 289 18.05 -27.20 8.19
N LEU A 290 18.05 -26.65 6.98
CA LEU A 290 18.50 -25.30 6.67
C LEU A 290 17.28 -24.39 6.61
N ASP A 291 17.15 -23.44 7.53
CA ASP A 291 16.02 -22.53 7.56
C ASP A 291 16.55 -21.08 7.61
N SER A 292 16.06 -20.21 6.73
CA SER A 292 16.57 -18.84 6.58
C SER A 292 15.45 -17.82 6.43
N GLY A 293 15.51 -16.75 7.23
CA GLY A 293 14.74 -15.52 6.98
C GLY A 293 15.47 -14.66 5.96
N LEU A 294 14.79 -14.25 4.88
CA LEU A 294 15.37 -13.49 3.78
C LEU A 294 14.87 -12.05 3.74
N GLY A 295 13.57 -11.84 3.75
CA GLY A 295 12.94 -10.53 3.73
C GLY A 295 12.19 -10.21 5.00
N ILE A 296 12.18 -8.93 5.40
CA ILE A 296 11.41 -8.44 6.55
C ILE A 296 10.86 -7.05 6.27
N SER A 297 9.64 -6.80 6.73
CA SER A 297 9.03 -5.48 6.67
C SER A 297 8.28 -5.17 7.98
N ALA A 298 8.64 -4.06 8.61
CA ALA A 298 8.03 -3.61 9.85
C ALA A 298 6.69 -2.91 9.60
N LEU A 299 5.78 -3.02 10.56
CA LEU A 299 4.50 -2.33 10.59
C LEU A 299 4.55 -1.18 11.62
N PRO A 300 3.71 -0.14 11.46
CA PRO A 300 3.72 1.01 12.35
C PRO A 300 3.41 0.71 13.82
N ASP A 301 2.75 -0.43 14.09
CA ASP A 301 2.42 -0.90 15.45
C ASP A 301 3.59 -1.61 16.15
N GLY A 302 4.76 -1.68 15.51
CA GLY A 302 5.95 -2.35 16.00
C GLY A 302 6.01 -3.85 15.70
N SER A 303 4.96 -4.42 15.10
CA SER A 303 4.97 -5.79 14.56
C SER A 303 5.74 -5.83 13.24
N SER A 304 6.05 -7.04 12.74
CA SER A 304 6.71 -7.22 11.46
C SER A 304 6.22 -8.48 10.75
N VAL A 305 6.40 -8.51 9.44
CA VAL A 305 6.21 -9.69 8.59
C VAL A 305 7.55 -10.12 8.01
N VAL A 306 7.80 -11.42 8.03
CA VAL A 306 9.05 -12.06 7.60
C VAL A 306 8.74 -13.08 6.53
N THR A 307 9.56 -13.17 5.50
CA THR A 307 9.51 -14.24 4.51
C THR A 307 10.88 -14.90 4.39
N GLY A 308 10.90 -16.11 3.89
CA GLY A 308 12.13 -16.88 3.70
C GLY A 308 11.87 -18.29 3.20
N VAL A 309 12.76 -19.18 3.53
CA VAL A 309 12.74 -20.58 3.09
C VAL A 309 13.03 -21.52 4.26
N PHE A 310 12.42 -22.71 4.25
CA PHE A 310 12.78 -23.78 5.16
C PHE A 310 12.94 -25.11 4.41
N TYR A 311 13.97 -25.86 4.82
CA TYR A 311 14.35 -27.19 4.29
C TYR A 311 14.07 -28.30 5.29
N SER A 312 13.76 -27.90 6.53
CA SER A 312 13.39 -28.84 7.58
C SER A 312 12.14 -29.61 7.23
N ASP A 313 12.04 -30.88 7.59
CA ASP A 313 10.78 -31.65 7.46
C ASP A 313 9.62 -30.93 8.17
N ALA A 314 9.93 -30.24 9.26
CA ALA A 314 9.02 -29.38 9.97
C ALA A 314 9.77 -28.19 10.58
N ALA A 315 9.30 -26.97 10.31
CA ALA A 315 9.81 -25.72 10.88
C ALA A 315 8.79 -25.14 11.89
N THR A 316 9.26 -24.79 13.09
CA THR A 316 8.38 -24.30 14.19
C THR A 316 8.60 -22.81 14.43
N PHE A 317 7.51 -22.06 14.36
CA PHE A 317 7.38 -20.63 14.62
C PHE A 317 6.51 -20.42 15.87
N GLY A 318 7.13 -20.33 17.04
CA GLY A 318 6.40 -20.28 18.31
C GLY A 318 5.53 -21.51 18.55
N SER A 319 4.21 -21.35 18.48
CA SER A 319 3.24 -22.45 18.59
C SER A 319 2.80 -23.05 17.26
N THR A 320 3.22 -22.47 16.12
CA THR A 320 2.83 -22.92 14.79
C THR A 320 3.94 -23.76 14.16
N THR A 321 3.62 -24.97 13.73
CA THR A 321 4.55 -25.85 13.00
C THR A 321 4.12 -25.96 11.54
N LEU A 322 5.02 -25.64 10.62
CA LEU A 322 4.86 -25.81 9.19
C LEU A 322 5.52 -27.12 8.77
N THR A 323 4.84 -27.92 7.95
CA THR A 323 5.36 -29.20 7.44
C THR A 323 5.81 -29.00 6.00
N ASN A 324 7.00 -29.48 5.67
CA ASN A 324 7.53 -29.50 4.32
C ASN A 324 6.77 -30.55 3.47
N ALA A 325 6.46 -30.20 2.22
CA ALA A 325 5.79 -31.09 1.27
C ALA A 325 6.70 -31.56 0.13
N GLY A 326 7.92 -31.03 0.05
CA GLY A 326 8.85 -31.32 -1.04
C GLY A 326 10.31 -31.14 -0.67
N SER A 327 10.97 -30.20 -1.32
CA SER A 327 12.39 -29.89 -1.12
C SER A 327 12.59 -28.67 -0.23
N HIS A 328 12.17 -27.53 -0.72
CA HIS A 328 12.32 -26.21 -0.08
C HIS A 328 10.97 -25.53 -0.10
N GLU A 329 10.54 -24.98 1.01
CA GLU A 329 9.24 -24.34 1.11
C GLU A 329 9.39 -22.87 1.49
N ALA A 330 8.71 -21.99 0.80
CA ALA A 330 8.61 -20.59 1.19
C ALA A 330 7.71 -20.47 2.44
N PHE A 331 8.07 -19.61 3.36
CA PHE A 331 7.23 -19.23 4.49
C PHE A 331 6.97 -17.73 4.50
N THR A 332 5.85 -17.35 5.10
CA THR A 332 5.56 -15.99 5.54
C THR A 332 5.04 -16.06 6.96
N ALA A 333 5.59 -15.25 7.86
CA ALA A 333 5.24 -15.27 9.27
C ALA A 333 5.12 -13.85 9.81
N LYS A 334 4.22 -13.65 10.77
CA LYS A 334 4.07 -12.38 11.49
C LYS A 334 4.62 -12.49 12.89
N MET A 335 5.39 -11.47 13.25
CA MET A 335 5.92 -11.29 14.59
C MET A 335 5.23 -10.10 15.27
N ASN A 336 4.82 -10.26 16.51
CA ASN A 336 4.32 -9.18 17.35
C ASN A 336 5.47 -8.26 17.80
N ALA A 337 5.14 -7.07 18.26
CA ALA A 337 6.13 -6.08 18.73
C ALA A 337 6.98 -6.56 19.93
N ASP A 338 6.51 -7.55 20.68
CA ASP A 338 7.19 -8.16 21.82
C ASP A 338 8.14 -9.31 21.46
N GLY A 339 8.25 -9.65 20.17
CA GLY A 339 9.09 -10.74 19.66
C GLY A 339 8.44 -12.12 19.69
N SER A 340 7.17 -12.24 20.01
CA SER A 340 6.42 -13.49 19.89
C SER A 340 5.87 -13.68 18.47
N TRP A 341 5.86 -14.92 17.97
CA TRP A 341 5.24 -15.25 16.67
C TRP A 341 3.71 -15.20 16.78
N ALA A 342 3.05 -14.42 15.94
CA ALA A 342 1.59 -14.33 15.87
C ALA A 342 0.99 -15.44 15.02
N TRP A 343 1.56 -15.68 13.86
CA TRP A 343 1.19 -16.75 12.93
C TRP A 343 2.34 -17.03 11.96
N ALA A 344 2.31 -18.20 11.35
CA ALA A 344 3.16 -18.58 10.21
C ALA A 344 2.36 -19.39 9.21
N THR A 345 2.63 -19.18 7.93
CA THR A 345 1.98 -19.85 6.80
C THR A 345 3.04 -20.21 5.77
N ARG A 346 2.92 -21.38 5.15
CA ARG A 346 3.77 -21.79 4.05
C ARG A 346 3.14 -21.55 2.68
N ALA A 347 3.98 -21.41 1.68
CA ALA A 347 3.65 -21.62 0.29
C ALA A 347 4.65 -22.60 -0.28
N GLY A 348 4.16 -23.63 -0.99
CA GLY A 348 5.07 -24.60 -1.54
C GLY A 348 4.40 -25.85 -2.10
N GLY A 349 5.25 -26.77 -2.55
CA GLY A 349 4.82 -27.97 -3.25
C GLY A 349 5.92 -29.03 -3.29
N SER A 350 6.12 -29.72 -4.42
CA SER A 350 7.15 -30.74 -4.56
C SER A 350 8.50 -30.20 -4.99
N GLY A 351 8.57 -28.92 -5.35
CA GLY A 351 9.75 -28.27 -5.92
C GLY A 351 10.56 -27.45 -4.92
N ILE A 352 11.28 -26.49 -5.46
CA ILE A 352 11.99 -25.45 -4.72
C ILE A 352 11.12 -24.20 -4.71
N ASP A 353 10.79 -23.72 -3.52
CA ASP A 353 9.93 -22.56 -3.31
C ASP A 353 10.63 -21.63 -2.33
N VAL A 354 10.92 -20.38 -2.71
CA VAL A 354 11.69 -19.44 -1.90
C VAL A 354 11.00 -18.08 -1.86
N GLY A 355 10.71 -17.56 -0.67
CA GLY A 355 10.22 -16.19 -0.48
C GLY A 355 11.41 -15.25 -0.25
N GLN A 356 11.71 -14.38 -1.22
CA GLN A 356 12.87 -13.49 -1.19
C GLN A 356 12.54 -12.11 -0.59
N GLY A 357 11.58 -11.42 -1.17
CA GLY A 357 11.21 -10.07 -0.80
C GLY A 357 9.82 -9.98 -0.19
N ILE A 358 9.63 -9.09 0.78
CA ILE A 358 8.34 -8.81 1.41
C ILE A 358 8.19 -7.32 1.69
N SER A 359 7.00 -6.78 1.46
CA SER A 359 6.65 -5.41 1.80
C SER A 359 5.28 -5.35 2.46
N ALA A 360 5.23 -4.80 3.67
CA ALA A 360 4.00 -4.63 4.43
C ALA A 360 3.18 -3.44 3.91
N LEU A 361 1.87 -3.57 3.98
CA LEU A 361 0.90 -2.51 3.67
C LEU A 361 0.32 -1.92 4.96
N PRO A 362 -0.18 -0.66 4.92
CA PRO A 362 -0.70 0.01 6.12
C PRO A 362 -1.91 -0.69 6.77
N ASP A 363 -2.63 -1.54 6.04
CA ASP A 363 -3.76 -2.32 6.54
C ASP A 363 -3.34 -3.62 7.25
N GLY A 364 -2.03 -3.84 7.38
CA GLY A 364 -1.44 -5.03 8.00
C GLY A 364 -1.32 -6.24 7.06
N SER A 365 -1.77 -6.13 5.81
CA SER A 365 -1.48 -7.10 4.76
C SER A 365 -0.05 -6.93 4.26
N SER A 366 0.44 -7.89 3.47
CA SER A 366 1.79 -7.82 2.88
C SER A 366 1.80 -8.41 1.47
N ILE A 367 2.77 -7.97 0.67
CA ILE A 367 3.04 -8.53 -0.64
C ILE A 367 4.41 -9.20 -0.60
N VAL A 368 4.46 -10.42 -1.10
CA VAL A 368 5.66 -11.29 -1.11
C VAL A 368 6.02 -11.62 -2.54
N THR A 369 7.30 -11.63 -2.85
CA THR A 369 7.84 -12.13 -4.10
C THR A 369 8.96 -13.15 -3.86
N GLY A 370 9.23 -13.95 -4.85
CA GLY A 370 10.27 -14.94 -4.85
C GLY A 370 10.20 -15.79 -6.11
N TYR A 371 10.69 -17.02 -6.03
CA TYR A 371 10.66 -17.95 -7.15
C TYR A 371 10.23 -19.35 -6.70
N PHE A 372 9.76 -20.13 -7.66
CA PHE A 372 9.29 -21.49 -7.42
C PHE A 372 9.52 -22.40 -8.63
N SER A 373 9.62 -23.71 -8.37
CA SER A 373 9.66 -24.72 -9.40
C SER A 373 8.54 -25.74 -9.26
N GLY A 374 8.15 -26.37 -10.38
CA GLY A 374 7.07 -27.35 -10.40
C GLY A 374 5.70 -26.74 -10.07
N THR A 375 4.97 -27.31 -9.12
CA THR A 375 3.65 -26.79 -8.70
C THR A 375 3.67 -26.39 -7.24
N THR A 376 3.39 -25.13 -6.98
CA THR A 376 3.38 -24.48 -5.65
C THR A 376 1.97 -24.05 -5.29
N THR A 377 1.57 -24.21 -4.02
CA THR A 377 0.24 -23.89 -3.52
C THR A 377 0.28 -22.75 -2.51
N PHE A 378 -0.48 -21.69 -2.77
CA PHE A 378 -0.72 -20.54 -1.91
C PHE A 378 -2.16 -20.62 -1.38
N GLY A 379 -2.38 -21.22 -0.21
CA GLY A 379 -3.74 -21.50 0.28
C GLY A 379 -4.53 -22.38 -0.69
N SER A 380 -5.54 -21.80 -1.35
CA SER A 380 -6.35 -22.48 -2.38
C SER A 380 -5.87 -22.24 -3.83
N THR A 381 -4.86 -21.40 -4.03
CA THR A 381 -4.33 -21.05 -5.37
C THR A 381 -3.10 -21.90 -5.68
N ALA A 382 -3.16 -22.69 -6.74
CA ALA A 382 -2.02 -23.44 -7.25
C ALA A 382 -1.41 -22.71 -8.45
N LEU A 383 -0.09 -22.56 -8.45
CA LEU A 383 0.71 -22.06 -9.56
C LEU A 383 1.59 -23.20 -10.09
N THR A 384 1.78 -23.26 -11.39
CA THR A 384 2.68 -24.23 -12.03
C THR A 384 3.72 -23.47 -12.83
N SER A 385 5.02 -23.75 -12.58
CA SER A 385 6.11 -23.11 -13.33
C SER A 385 6.11 -23.61 -14.80
N ALA A 386 6.57 -22.74 -15.69
CA ALA A 386 6.72 -23.06 -17.11
C ALA A 386 8.12 -23.55 -17.46
N GLY A 387 9.07 -23.34 -16.55
CA GLY A 387 10.48 -23.65 -16.75
C GLY A 387 11.16 -24.22 -15.53
N SER A 388 12.42 -23.82 -15.33
CA SER A 388 13.24 -24.19 -14.18
C SER A 388 12.69 -23.53 -12.92
N TYR A 389 12.75 -22.20 -12.87
CA TYR A 389 12.15 -21.36 -11.83
C TYR A 389 11.27 -20.29 -12.48
N ASP A 390 10.14 -19.98 -11.85
CA ASP A 390 9.29 -18.85 -12.22
C ASP A 390 9.11 -17.92 -11.03
N VAL A 391 8.97 -16.64 -11.29
CA VAL A 391 8.61 -15.61 -10.29
C VAL A 391 7.21 -15.86 -9.76
N PHE A 392 7.02 -15.81 -8.46
CA PHE A 392 5.69 -15.60 -7.88
C PHE A 392 5.58 -14.21 -7.26
N THR A 393 4.38 -13.68 -7.29
CA THR A 393 3.96 -12.53 -6.49
C THR A 393 2.66 -12.89 -5.80
N ALA A 394 2.60 -12.73 -4.48
CA ALA A 394 1.45 -13.15 -3.69
C ALA A 394 1.11 -12.12 -2.61
N LYS A 395 -0.18 -11.97 -2.30
CA LYS A 395 -0.65 -11.12 -1.22
C LYS A 395 -1.12 -11.95 -0.04
N MET A 396 -0.61 -11.59 1.13
CA MET A 396 -1.00 -12.14 2.42
C MET A 396 -1.90 -11.14 3.14
N ASN A 397 -3.06 -11.58 3.62
CA ASN A 397 -3.92 -10.81 4.50
C ASN A 397 -3.29 -10.65 5.89
N ALA A 398 -3.74 -9.66 6.66
CA ALA A 398 -3.23 -9.40 8.01
C ALA A 398 -3.40 -10.59 8.99
N ASP A 399 -4.33 -11.50 8.69
CA ASP A 399 -4.62 -12.72 9.48
C ASP A 399 -3.78 -13.95 9.10
N GLY A 400 -2.88 -13.82 8.13
CA GLY A 400 -2.01 -14.91 7.66
C GLY A 400 -2.63 -15.81 6.59
N THR A 401 -3.76 -15.45 6.02
CA THR A 401 -4.36 -16.16 4.88
C THR A 401 -3.91 -15.55 3.56
N TRP A 402 -3.68 -16.38 2.54
CA TRP A 402 -3.35 -15.90 1.20
C TRP A 402 -4.59 -15.29 0.53
N ALA A 403 -4.48 -14.03 0.08
CA ALA A 403 -5.53 -13.33 -0.65
C ALA A 403 -5.54 -13.72 -2.13
N TRP A 404 -4.38 -13.75 -2.74
CA TRP A 404 -4.13 -14.14 -4.12
C TRP A 404 -2.65 -14.48 -4.33
N ALA A 405 -2.36 -15.22 -5.39
CA ALA A 405 -1.01 -15.44 -5.90
C ALA A 405 -1.05 -15.48 -7.43
N THR A 406 0.01 -15.00 -8.07
CA THR A 406 0.20 -15.01 -9.52
C THR A 406 1.64 -15.35 -9.86
N ARG A 407 1.86 -15.90 -11.06
CA ARG A 407 3.20 -16.16 -11.57
C ARG A 407 3.55 -15.23 -12.73
N ALA A 408 4.83 -15.02 -12.92
CA ALA A 408 5.44 -14.50 -14.12
C ALA A 408 6.68 -15.33 -14.45
N GLY A 409 7.04 -15.40 -15.72
CA GLY A 409 8.20 -16.16 -16.13
C GLY A 409 8.01 -16.88 -17.47
N GLY A 410 8.93 -17.76 -17.78
CA GLY A 410 9.01 -18.48 -19.03
C GLY A 410 9.61 -19.88 -18.90
N THR A 411 10.44 -20.30 -19.85
CA THR A 411 11.10 -21.62 -19.81
C THR A 411 12.45 -21.59 -19.12
N GLY A 412 12.94 -20.40 -18.79
CA GLY A 412 14.25 -20.19 -18.17
C GLY A 412 14.22 -20.21 -16.65
N GLU A 413 15.24 -19.58 -16.07
CA GLU A 413 15.32 -19.26 -14.65
C GLU A 413 14.86 -17.81 -14.47
N ASP A 414 13.80 -17.62 -13.71
CA ASP A 414 13.19 -16.32 -13.48
C ASP A 414 12.98 -16.14 -11.97
N GLU A 415 13.66 -15.16 -11.37
CA GLU A 415 13.67 -14.95 -9.92
C GLU A 415 13.18 -13.57 -9.52
N GLY A 416 12.18 -13.51 -8.65
CA GLY A 416 11.76 -12.27 -7.99
C GLY A 416 12.58 -12.05 -6.73
N LYS A 417 13.33 -10.94 -6.63
CA LYS A 417 14.24 -10.67 -5.51
C LYS A 417 13.75 -9.56 -4.59
N GLY A 418 13.52 -8.37 -5.12
CA GLY A 418 13.06 -7.22 -4.35
C GLY A 418 11.59 -6.88 -4.62
N ILE A 419 10.89 -6.40 -3.61
CA ILE A 419 9.52 -5.88 -3.74
C ILE A 419 9.30 -4.69 -2.82
N SER A 420 8.60 -3.68 -3.30
CA SER A 420 8.23 -2.49 -2.52
C SER A 420 6.80 -2.08 -2.81
N ALA A 421 6.00 -1.94 -1.75
CA ALA A 421 4.62 -1.47 -1.85
C ALA A 421 4.55 0.04 -2.03
N LEU A 422 3.57 0.49 -2.78
CA LEU A 422 3.27 1.90 -3.03
C LEU A 422 2.06 2.35 -2.19
N PRO A 423 1.93 3.66 -1.89
CA PRO A 423 0.81 4.19 -1.11
C PRO A 423 -0.57 3.95 -1.73
N ASP A 424 -0.63 3.70 -3.03
CA ASP A 424 -1.88 3.40 -3.76
C ASP A 424 -2.31 1.93 -3.68
N GLY A 425 -1.55 1.10 -2.93
CA GLY A 425 -1.77 -0.33 -2.78
C GLY A 425 -1.20 -1.17 -3.92
N SER A 426 -0.55 -0.55 -4.92
CA SER A 426 0.23 -1.27 -5.92
C SER A 426 1.60 -1.65 -5.35
N SER A 427 2.32 -2.52 -6.06
CA SER A 427 3.69 -2.88 -5.73
C SER A 427 4.57 -2.88 -6.97
N VAL A 428 5.84 -2.57 -6.77
CA VAL A 428 6.90 -2.73 -7.77
C VAL A 428 7.85 -3.81 -7.31
N LEU A 429 8.26 -4.66 -8.22
CA LEU A 429 9.23 -5.70 -7.95
C LEU A 429 10.38 -5.68 -8.95
N SER A 430 11.52 -6.18 -8.53
CA SER A 430 12.71 -6.40 -9.34
C SER A 430 13.22 -7.83 -9.20
N GLY A 431 13.99 -8.25 -10.16
CA GLY A 431 14.65 -9.53 -10.19
C GLY A 431 15.40 -9.71 -11.50
N ASP A 432 15.64 -10.94 -11.84
CA ASP A 432 16.28 -11.34 -13.10
C ASP A 432 15.50 -12.46 -13.78
N PHE A 433 15.72 -12.59 -15.08
CA PHE A 433 15.12 -13.62 -15.91
C PHE A 433 16.05 -14.06 -17.03
N SER A 434 15.90 -15.29 -17.51
CA SER A 434 16.66 -15.80 -18.64
C SER A 434 15.75 -16.18 -19.81
N GLY A 435 16.22 -15.86 -21.03
CA GLY A 435 15.48 -16.14 -22.26
C GLY A 435 14.24 -15.25 -22.43
N THR A 436 13.05 -15.81 -22.22
CA THR A 436 11.78 -15.11 -22.42
C THR A 436 10.90 -15.26 -21.19
N ALA A 437 10.43 -14.16 -20.59
CA ALA A 437 9.54 -14.16 -19.43
C ALA A 437 8.25 -13.35 -19.72
N THR A 438 7.10 -13.86 -19.28
CA THR A 438 5.79 -13.21 -19.48
C THR A 438 5.22 -12.73 -18.16
N PHE A 439 4.94 -11.41 -18.09
CA PHE A 439 4.35 -10.70 -16.97
C PHE A 439 2.95 -10.23 -17.40
N GLY A 440 1.91 -10.92 -17.01
CA GLY A 440 0.54 -10.64 -17.46
C GLY A 440 0.41 -10.74 -19.00
N SER A 441 0.24 -9.61 -19.68
CA SER A 441 0.21 -9.54 -21.15
C SER A 441 1.52 -9.07 -21.80
N THR A 442 2.54 -8.74 -20.98
CA THR A 442 3.83 -8.23 -21.46
C THR A 442 4.85 -9.35 -21.48
N THR A 443 5.47 -9.59 -22.63
CA THR A 443 6.57 -10.56 -22.77
C THR A 443 7.89 -9.79 -22.89
N LEU A 444 8.83 -10.12 -22.02
CA LEU A 444 10.20 -9.61 -22.03
C LEU A 444 11.10 -10.68 -22.67
N THR A 445 12.18 -10.23 -23.30
CA THR A 445 13.20 -11.10 -23.88
C THR A 445 14.56 -10.54 -23.49
N THR A 446 15.47 -11.40 -23.01
CA THR A 446 16.85 -10.99 -22.70
C THR A 446 17.57 -10.54 -23.97
N ALA A 447 18.56 -9.68 -23.80
CA ALA A 447 19.43 -9.26 -24.89
C ALA A 447 20.21 -10.45 -25.53
N GLY A 448 20.24 -11.56 -24.80
CA GLY A 448 20.89 -12.80 -25.22
C GLY A 448 22.35 -12.81 -24.82
N GLY A 449 22.90 -14.00 -24.76
CA GLY A 449 24.27 -14.25 -24.36
C GLY A 449 24.41 -15.68 -23.81
N THR A 450 25.63 -16.13 -23.70
CA THR A 450 25.96 -17.38 -23.04
C THR A 450 26.97 -17.09 -21.96
N CYS A 451 26.58 -17.34 -20.74
CA CYS A 451 27.39 -17.12 -19.54
C CYS A 451 27.99 -18.45 -19.04
N GLY A 452 28.95 -18.34 -18.13
CA GLY A 452 29.74 -19.50 -17.68
C GLY A 452 30.92 -19.82 -18.58
N THR A 453 31.70 -20.84 -18.20
CA THR A 453 32.84 -21.37 -18.94
C THR A 453 32.55 -22.79 -19.36
N ALA A 454 32.90 -23.15 -20.61
CA ALA A 454 32.69 -24.52 -21.08
C ALA A 454 33.36 -25.54 -20.15
N PRO A 455 32.70 -26.68 -19.81
CA PRO A 455 31.45 -27.18 -20.37
C PRO A 455 30.15 -26.58 -19.74
N ASP A 456 30.22 -25.82 -18.63
CA ASP A 456 29.10 -25.37 -17.85
C ASP A 456 28.64 -23.97 -18.33
N THR A 457 27.95 -23.95 -19.47
CA THR A 457 27.39 -22.70 -20.02
C THR A 457 25.88 -22.65 -19.86
N TYR A 458 25.34 -21.45 -19.54
CA TYR A 458 23.92 -21.19 -19.35
C TYR A 458 23.54 -19.88 -20.05
N PRO A 459 22.25 -19.64 -20.36
CA PRO A 459 21.79 -18.34 -20.85
C PRO A 459 22.07 -17.26 -19.82
N CYS A 460 22.57 -16.10 -20.27
CA CYS A 460 22.72 -14.95 -19.37
C CYS A 460 21.36 -14.39 -18.95
N THR A 461 21.32 -13.79 -17.78
CA THR A 461 20.14 -13.15 -17.20
C THR A 461 20.09 -11.65 -17.48
N ASP A 462 18.91 -11.08 -17.62
CA ASP A 462 18.65 -9.63 -17.64
C ASP A 462 17.81 -9.23 -16.43
N VAL A 463 17.98 -7.99 -15.97
CA VAL A 463 17.12 -7.37 -14.95
C VAL A 463 15.71 -7.19 -15.48
N PHE A 464 14.71 -7.55 -14.70
CA PHE A 464 13.34 -7.08 -14.94
C PHE A 464 12.85 -6.20 -13.80
N THR A 465 11.89 -5.35 -14.13
CA THR A 465 11.04 -4.66 -13.17
C THR A 465 9.60 -4.74 -13.64
N ALA A 466 8.67 -4.89 -12.68
CA ALA A 466 7.24 -4.97 -12.99
C ALA A 466 6.41 -4.30 -11.91
N ARG A 467 5.27 -3.70 -12.31
CA ARG A 467 4.30 -3.12 -11.38
C ARG A 467 3.02 -3.92 -11.36
N TYR A 468 2.65 -4.38 -10.18
CA TYR A 468 1.41 -5.07 -9.91
C TYR A 468 0.40 -4.11 -9.28
N LEU A 469 -0.82 -4.16 -9.76
CA LEU A 469 -1.94 -3.38 -9.28
C LEU A 469 -3.02 -4.31 -8.75
N ASP A 470 -3.43 -4.10 -7.52
CA ASP A 470 -4.68 -4.68 -7.02
C ASP A 470 -5.88 -3.96 -7.64
N ALA A 471 -7.00 -4.67 -7.75
CA ALA A 471 -8.29 -3.98 -7.95
C ALA A 471 -8.49 -2.98 -6.79
N PRO A 472 -9.03 -1.77 -7.06
CA PRO A 472 -9.12 -0.73 -6.06
C PRO A 472 -9.92 -1.16 -4.84
N GLN A 473 -9.56 -0.67 -3.66
CA GLN A 473 -10.36 -0.88 -2.45
C GLN A 473 -11.78 -0.30 -2.61
N ALA A 474 -12.70 -0.74 -1.75
CA ALA A 474 -14.05 -0.19 -1.72
C ALA A 474 -14.01 1.31 -1.41
N PRO A 475 -14.63 2.18 -2.24
CA PRO A 475 -14.71 3.59 -1.92
C PRO A 475 -15.49 3.85 -0.62
N ALA A 476 -15.31 5.02 -0.02
CA ALA A 476 -16.17 5.46 1.06
C ALA A 476 -17.64 5.56 0.58
N ALA A 477 -18.59 5.42 1.51
CA ALA A 477 -20.02 5.55 1.19
C ALA A 477 -20.31 6.88 0.47
N PRO A 478 -20.89 6.87 -0.73
CA PRO A 478 -21.12 8.09 -1.50
C PRO A 478 -22.20 8.95 -0.87
N VAL A 479 -22.22 10.25 -1.22
CA VAL A 479 -23.23 11.20 -0.77
C VAL A 479 -24.22 11.46 -1.89
N ALA A 480 -25.51 11.25 -1.63
CA ALA A 480 -26.58 11.42 -2.60
C ALA A 480 -27.47 12.64 -2.31
N VAL A 481 -27.93 13.33 -3.38
CA VAL A 481 -28.87 14.45 -3.34
C VAL A 481 -30.00 14.18 -4.34
N ALA A 482 -31.25 14.23 -3.85
CA ALA A 482 -32.43 13.96 -4.68
C ALA A 482 -32.64 15.00 -5.80
N GLY A 483 -32.94 14.52 -7.00
CA GLY A 483 -33.37 15.29 -8.17
C GLY A 483 -34.84 15.01 -8.55
N ASN A 484 -35.23 15.35 -9.79
CA ASN A 484 -36.51 14.98 -10.39
C ASN A 484 -36.30 13.73 -11.25
N ALA A 485 -36.85 12.62 -10.82
CA ALA A 485 -36.60 11.28 -11.41
C ALA A 485 -35.10 10.93 -11.51
N SER A 486 -34.27 11.50 -10.63
CA SER A 486 -32.82 11.35 -10.62
C SER A 486 -32.22 11.61 -9.24
N ALA A 487 -30.95 11.29 -9.08
CA ALA A 487 -30.15 11.67 -7.91
C ALA A 487 -28.72 12.04 -8.36
N ALA A 488 -28.21 13.17 -7.88
CA ALA A 488 -26.80 13.50 -8.00
C ALA A 488 -26.04 12.78 -6.89
N VAL A 489 -25.00 12.03 -7.25
CA VAL A 489 -24.19 11.24 -6.32
C VAL A 489 -22.74 11.71 -6.40
N THR A 490 -22.16 12.03 -5.26
CA THR A 490 -20.78 12.46 -5.11
C THR A 490 -19.98 11.35 -4.41
N ILE A 491 -18.82 11.02 -4.95
CA ILE A 491 -17.90 10.00 -4.48
C ILE A 491 -16.70 10.68 -3.84
N THR A 492 -16.19 10.13 -2.75
CA THR A 492 -14.88 10.52 -2.21
C THR A 492 -13.81 9.73 -2.98
N PRO A 493 -12.87 10.39 -3.68
CA PRO A 493 -11.80 9.69 -4.37
C PRO A 493 -10.97 8.85 -3.42
N LEU A 494 -10.52 7.68 -3.89
CA LEU A 494 -9.49 6.90 -3.20
C LEU A 494 -8.15 7.64 -3.30
N ALA A 495 -7.35 7.60 -2.26
CA ALA A 495 -5.97 8.07 -2.30
C ALA A 495 -5.15 7.16 -3.24
N GLY A 496 -4.17 7.72 -3.98
CA GLY A 496 -3.25 6.94 -4.78
C GLY A 496 -3.66 6.72 -6.23
N GLY A 497 -4.13 7.62 -6.98
CA GLY A 497 -4.10 7.84 -8.44
C GLY A 497 -4.39 6.71 -9.45
N SER A 498 -4.51 5.44 -9.05
CA SER A 498 -4.66 4.31 -9.99
C SER A 498 -6.09 4.07 -10.50
N VAL A 499 -7.10 4.73 -9.90
CA VAL A 499 -8.50 4.55 -10.30
C VAL A 499 -8.78 5.23 -11.62
N THR A 500 -9.29 4.47 -12.60
CA THR A 500 -9.68 5.00 -13.93
C THR A 500 -11.14 5.43 -13.96
N SER A 501 -12.02 4.76 -13.20
CA SER A 501 -13.44 5.09 -13.17
C SER A 501 -14.13 4.62 -11.89
N TYR A 502 -15.28 5.25 -11.61
CA TYR A 502 -16.19 4.83 -10.57
C TYR A 502 -17.57 4.52 -11.17
N THR A 503 -18.20 3.42 -10.76
CA THR A 503 -19.57 3.09 -11.13
C THR A 503 -20.46 3.16 -9.90
N VAL A 504 -21.49 4.02 -9.96
CA VAL A 504 -22.51 4.15 -8.92
C VAL A 504 -23.71 3.31 -9.28
N THR A 505 -24.21 2.51 -8.34
CA THR A 505 -25.40 1.66 -8.51
C THR A 505 -26.44 1.99 -7.46
N SER A 506 -27.71 2.17 -7.88
CA SER A 506 -28.83 2.42 -7.00
C SER A 506 -29.44 1.15 -6.40
N GLY A 507 -29.92 1.24 -5.19
CA GLY A 507 -30.83 0.25 -4.59
C GLY A 507 -32.09 0.93 -4.04
N PRO A 508 -33.31 0.50 -4.46
CA PRO A 508 -33.62 -0.56 -5.41
C PRO A 508 -33.42 -0.17 -6.89
N GLY A 509 -33.56 -1.13 -7.79
CA GLY A 509 -33.71 -0.94 -9.23
C GLY A 509 -32.41 -0.88 -10.04
N GLU A 510 -31.24 -1.03 -9.42
CA GLU A 510 -29.90 -1.18 -10.05
C GLU A 510 -29.58 -0.21 -11.21
N LYS A 511 -30.11 1.03 -11.12
CA LYS A 511 -29.75 2.09 -12.07
C LYS A 511 -28.31 2.55 -11.79
N THR A 512 -27.55 2.79 -12.85
CA THR A 512 -26.13 3.12 -12.75
C THR A 512 -25.79 4.44 -13.40
N CYS A 513 -24.69 5.05 -12.95
CA CYS A 513 -23.92 6.03 -13.70
C CYS A 513 -22.43 5.79 -13.48
N THR A 514 -21.62 6.08 -14.50
CA THR A 514 -20.17 5.93 -14.45
C THR A 514 -19.50 7.29 -14.52
N VAL A 515 -18.42 7.43 -13.74
CA VAL A 515 -17.58 8.62 -13.65
C VAL A 515 -16.17 8.24 -14.02
N VAL A 516 -15.60 8.90 -15.00
CA VAL A 516 -14.17 8.76 -15.36
C VAL A 516 -13.37 9.70 -14.47
N ALA A 517 -12.32 9.20 -13.83
CA ALA A 517 -11.42 10.03 -13.03
C ALA A 517 -10.75 11.11 -13.89
N PRO A 518 -10.51 12.34 -13.39
CA PRO A 518 -10.62 12.77 -12.00
C PRO A 518 -12.01 13.28 -11.55
N ALA A 519 -13.06 13.15 -12.38
CA ALA A 519 -14.40 13.55 -11.96
C ALA A 519 -14.88 12.71 -10.78
N ILE A 520 -15.66 13.33 -9.88
CA ILE A 520 -16.08 12.73 -8.60
C ILE A 520 -17.61 12.68 -8.42
N SER A 521 -18.39 12.99 -9.42
CA SER A 521 -19.83 12.99 -9.31
C SER A 521 -20.54 12.66 -10.62
N CYS A 522 -21.64 11.93 -10.51
CA CYS A 522 -22.55 11.66 -11.63
C CYS A 522 -24.01 11.78 -11.21
N THR A 523 -24.90 11.72 -12.19
CA THR A 523 -26.35 11.72 -11.95
C THR A 523 -26.91 10.37 -12.37
N VAL A 524 -27.53 9.67 -11.41
CA VAL A 524 -28.31 8.47 -11.68
C VAL A 524 -29.70 8.88 -12.12
N GLU A 525 -30.03 8.59 -13.37
CA GLU A 525 -31.30 8.94 -14.02
C GLU A 525 -32.31 7.77 -13.96
N GLY A 526 -33.56 8.04 -14.34
CA GLY A 526 -34.61 7.03 -14.47
C GLY A 526 -35.14 6.50 -13.14
N LEU A 527 -34.99 7.28 -12.06
CA LEU A 527 -35.52 6.95 -10.75
C LEU A 527 -37.01 7.32 -10.64
N THR A 528 -37.78 6.58 -9.84
CA THR A 528 -39.18 6.88 -9.61
C THR A 528 -39.35 7.91 -8.51
N ASN A 529 -40.03 9.02 -8.81
CA ASN A 529 -40.34 10.02 -7.81
C ASN A 529 -41.23 9.47 -6.68
N GLY A 530 -40.88 9.74 -5.43
CA GLY A 530 -41.58 9.24 -4.26
C GLY A 530 -41.03 7.91 -3.71
N THR A 531 -40.13 7.25 -4.42
CA THR A 531 -39.44 6.03 -3.96
C THR A 531 -38.13 6.39 -3.29
N GLY A 532 -37.83 5.74 -2.15
CA GLY A 532 -36.55 5.93 -1.44
C GLY A 532 -35.44 5.10 -2.11
N TYR A 533 -34.28 5.73 -2.36
CA TYR A 533 -33.10 5.10 -2.95
C TYR A 533 -31.87 5.31 -2.06
N ARG A 534 -30.95 4.35 -2.12
CA ARG A 534 -29.57 4.46 -1.66
C ARG A 534 -28.62 4.10 -2.80
N PHE A 535 -27.35 4.47 -2.69
CA PHE A 535 -26.35 4.25 -3.73
C PHE A 535 -25.11 3.66 -3.11
N ARG A 536 -24.45 2.78 -3.88
CA ARG A 536 -23.10 2.29 -3.58
C ARG A 536 -22.21 2.53 -4.79
N ALA A 537 -20.93 2.69 -4.56
CA ALA A 537 -19.95 2.92 -5.61
C ALA A 537 -18.93 1.78 -5.65
N THR A 538 -18.49 1.41 -6.85
CA THR A 538 -17.30 0.59 -7.08
C THR A 538 -16.26 1.43 -7.79
N ALA A 539 -14.98 1.18 -7.54
CA ALA A 539 -13.85 1.78 -8.25
C ALA A 539 -13.22 0.75 -9.20
N THR A 540 -12.75 1.19 -10.34
CA THR A 540 -12.13 0.34 -11.39
C THR A 540 -10.79 0.93 -11.81
N ASN A 541 -9.79 0.06 -12.01
CA ASN A 541 -8.50 0.37 -12.63
C ASN A 541 -8.18 -0.70 -13.70
N SER A 542 -6.94 -0.75 -14.20
CA SER A 542 -6.51 -1.75 -15.18
C SER A 542 -6.50 -3.19 -14.64
N ALA A 543 -6.41 -3.37 -13.32
CA ALA A 543 -6.47 -4.68 -12.68
C ALA A 543 -7.91 -5.20 -12.50
N GLY A 544 -8.92 -4.32 -12.58
CA GLY A 544 -10.32 -4.72 -12.45
C GLY A 544 -11.16 -3.79 -11.60
N THR A 545 -12.33 -4.27 -11.21
CA THR A 545 -13.28 -3.54 -10.38
C THR A 545 -13.24 -4.08 -8.95
N GLY A 546 -12.99 -3.17 -8.01
CA GLY A 546 -12.95 -3.49 -6.59
C GLY A 546 -14.32 -3.68 -5.94
N ALA A 547 -14.32 -3.97 -4.65
CA ALA A 547 -15.53 -4.18 -3.87
C ALA A 547 -16.43 -2.92 -3.81
N ALA A 548 -17.74 -3.13 -3.65
CA ALA A 548 -18.68 -2.04 -3.53
C ALA A 548 -18.58 -1.36 -2.16
N SER A 549 -18.73 -0.03 -2.14
CA SER A 549 -18.81 0.77 -0.93
C SER A 549 -20.01 0.38 -0.05
N ALA A 550 -20.00 0.84 1.19
CA ALA A 550 -21.23 0.92 1.99
C ALA A 550 -22.28 1.82 1.30
N TRP A 551 -23.57 1.63 1.68
CA TRP A 551 -24.66 2.39 1.12
C TRP A 551 -24.64 3.87 1.56
N SER A 552 -24.97 4.77 0.64
CA SER A 552 -25.16 6.21 0.88
C SER A 552 -26.27 6.51 1.88
N ASN A 553 -26.42 7.80 2.25
CA ASN A 553 -27.66 8.32 2.81
C ASN A 553 -28.85 8.04 1.87
N ALA A 554 -30.03 7.82 2.47
CA ALA A 554 -31.26 7.62 1.69
C ALA A 554 -31.76 8.94 1.10
N VAL A 555 -32.19 8.91 -0.17
CA VAL A 555 -32.82 10.06 -0.85
C VAL A 555 -34.11 9.63 -1.54
N THR A 556 -35.08 10.57 -1.63
CA THR A 556 -36.34 10.34 -2.33
C THR A 556 -36.46 11.37 -3.45
N PRO A 557 -36.26 10.96 -4.72
CA PRO A 557 -36.47 11.83 -5.88
C PRO A 557 -37.87 12.42 -5.88
N ALA A 558 -37.99 13.66 -6.27
CA ALA A 558 -39.28 14.36 -6.33
C ALA A 558 -39.31 15.32 -7.52
N LYS A 559 -40.46 15.41 -8.16
CA LYS A 559 -40.69 16.39 -9.23
C LYS A 559 -40.39 17.80 -8.71
N LYS A 560 -39.44 18.49 -9.32
CA LYS A 560 -39.12 19.87 -8.98
C LYS A 560 -40.34 20.72 -9.30
N VAL A 561 -41.04 21.16 -8.27
CA VAL A 561 -42.15 22.07 -8.47
C VAL A 561 -41.58 23.44 -8.83
N PRO A 562 -42.04 24.09 -9.90
CA PRO A 562 -41.54 25.39 -10.29
C PRO A 562 -41.62 26.38 -9.11
N LEU A 563 -40.54 27.14 -8.89
CA LEU A 563 -40.53 28.22 -7.90
C LEU A 563 -41.72 29.16 -8.13
N LEU A 564 -42.48 29.39 -7.10
CA LEU A 564 -43.59 30.38 -7.12
C LEU A 564 -43.02 31.73 -7.56
N LYS A 565 -43.46 32.24 -8.72
CA LYS A 565 -43.24 33.64 -9.07
C LYS A 565 -44.08 34.48 -8.09
N SER A 566 -43.45 35.01 -7.04
CA SER A 566 -44.12 35.89 -6.06
C SER A 566 -43.52 37.29 -6.14
N SER A 567 -44.40 38.31 -6.07
CA SER A 567 -43.99 39.69 -5.87
C SER A 567 -43.87 39.98 -4.38
N LEU A 568 -42.79 40.61 -3.94
CA LEU A 568 -42.59 41.08 -2.57
C LEU A 568 -42.70 42.59 -2.56
N THR A 569 -43.64 43.12 -1.77
CA THR A 569 -43.80 44.55 -1.54
C THR A 569 -43.66 44.83 -0.08
N CYS A 570 -42.73 45.73 0.31
CA CYS A 570 -42.53 46.14 1.69
C CYS A 570 -42.84 47.65 1.83
N GLY A 571 -43.71 48.03 2.77
CA GLY A 571 -44.05 49.42 3.10
C GLY A 571 -43.85 49.70 4.60
N LYS A 572 -43.59 50.96 4.95
CA LYS A 572 -43.52 51.42 6.34
C LYS A 572 -44.91 51.81 6.82
N THR A 573 -45.30 51.35 8.01
CA THR A 573 -46.46 51.78 8.74
C THR A 573 -46.01 52.18 10.17
N GLY A 574 -45.70 53.47 10.36
CA GLY A 574 -45.09 53.94 11.63
C GLY A 574 -43.66 53.42 11.82
N VAL A 575 -43.33 52.92 12.99
CA VAL A 575 -42.02 52.42 13.39
C VAL A 575 -41.74 50.99 12.88
N ARG A 576 -42.67 50.32 12.22
CA ARG A 576 -42.58 48.93 11.79
C ARG A 576 -42.67 48.79 10.26
N THR A 577 -41.86 47.91 9.67
CA THR A 577 -41.98 47.58 8.25
C THR A 577 -42.85 46.34 8.07
N THR A 578 -43.87 46.46 7.24
CA THR A 578 -44.76 45.37 6.87
C THR A 578 -44.42 44.91 5.45
N CYS A 579 -44.12 43.64 5.27
CA CYS A 579 -43.84 43.05 3.97
C CYS A 579 -44.96 42.09 3.56
N THR A 580 -45.47 42.27 2.34
CA THR A 580 -46.53 41.43 1.77
C THR A 580 -46.01 40.70 0.55
N THR A 581 -46.14 39.37 0.54
CA THR A 581 -45.87 38.56 -0.64
C THR A 581 -47.17 38.11 -1.28
N ARG A 582 -47.26 38.20 -2.61
CA ARG A 582 -48.42 37.72 -3.37
C ARG A 582 -47.93 36.79 -4.49
N GLY A 583 -48.64 35.71 -4.73
CA GLY A 583 -48.33 34.80 -5.80
C GLY A 583 -49.42 33.77 -6.08
N PRO A 584 -49.33 33.02 -7.17
CA PRO A 584 -50.27 31.95 -7.46
C PRO A 584 -50.11 30.80 -6.44
N VAL A 585 -51.19 30.18 -6.05
CA VAL A 585 -51.17 28.99 -5.17
C VAL A 585 -50.91 27.75 -6.01
N PRO A 586 -49.88 26.92 -5.68
CA PRO A 586 -49.64 25.68 -6.41
C PRO A 586 -50.84 24.74 -6.38
N PRO A 587 -51.03 23.91 -7.44
CA PRO A 587 -52.05 22.88 -7.43
C PRO A 587 -51.92 21.96 -6.20
N GLY A 588 -53.04 21.71 -5.51
CA GLY A 588 -53.10 20.85 -4.33
C GLY A 588 -52.66 21.47 -3.00
N ALA A 589 -52.19 22.72 -2.96
CA ALA A 589 -51.82 23.38 -1.69
C ALA A 589 -53.05 23.66 -0.83
N THR A 590 -53.01 23.26 0.43
CA THR A 590 -54.07 23.41 1.42
C THR A 590 -53.80 24.56 2.38
N ALA A 591 -52.52 24.93 2.58
CA ALA A 591 -52.09 26.04 3.43
C ALA A 591 -50.86 26.74 2.89
N VAL A 592 -50.66 28.02 3.22
CA VAL A 592 -49.45 28.80 2.97
C VAL A 592 -49.00 29.43 4.28
N THR A 593 -47.72 29.25 4.61
CA THR A 593 -47.12 29.82 5.82
C THR A 593 -45.97 30.74 5.46
N GLN A 594 -45.71 31.76 6.26
CA GLN A 594 -44.58 32.66 6.08
C GLN A 594 -43.77 32.78 7.37
N ARG A 595 -42.46 32.74 7.24
CA ARG A 595 -41.51 32.93 8.33
C ARG A 595 -40.39 33.87 7.88
N ALA A 596 -40.01 34.79 8.76
CA ALA A 596 -38.82 35.61 8.54
C ALA A 596 -37.76 35.32 9.59
N THR A 597 -36.52 35.30 9.16
CA THR A 597 -35.35 35.10 10.03
C THR A 597 -34.32 36.19 9.78
N THR A 598 -33.63 36.64 10.84
CA THR A 598 -32.50 37.56 10.68
C THR A 598 -31.28 36.82 10.12
N SER A 599 -30.57 37.42 9.15
CA SER A 599 -29.25 36.92 8.75
C SER A 599 -28.21 37.36 9.78
N ALA A 600 -27.45 36.42 10.33
CA ALA A 600 -26.24 36.72 11.11
C ALA A 600 -25.20 37.38 10.20
N ALA A 601 -24.57 38.46 10.64
CA ALA A 601 -23.43 39.05 9.97
C ALA A 601 -22.20 38.11 10.12
N PRO A 602 -21.31 37.97 9.10
CA PRO A 602 -20.06 37.26 9.29
C PRO A 602 -19.23 38.01 10.33
N ALA A 603 -18.80 37.32 11.37
CA ALA A 603 -17.91 37.82 12.39
C ALA A 603 -16.50 38.01 11.81
N ALA A 604 -15.99 39.24 11.83
CA ALA A 604 -14.57 39.51 11.77
C ALA A 604 -13.99 39.36 13.17
N GLN A 605 -13.00 38.50 13.28
CA GLN A 605 -11.97 38.33 14.34
C GLN A 605 -12.36 38.41 15.83
N SER A 606 -12.07 37.29 16.48
CA SER A 606 -11.58 37.08 17.86
C SER A 606 -12.26 37.87 19.01
N ARG A 607 -13.09 37.14 19.72
CA ARG A 607 -13.19 36.99 21.18
C ARG A 607 -14.43 36.17 21.48
N GLU A 608 -14.35 35.30 22.45
CA GLU A 608 -15.43 34.48 22.98
C GLU A 608 -16.71 35.32 23.15
N MET A 609 -17.72 35.10 22.31
CA MET A 609 -19.02 35.74 22.43
C MET A 609 -20.15 34.76 22.12
N ALA A 610 -21.16 34.83 22.97
CA ALA A 610 -22.40 34.08 22.94
C ALA A 610 -22.97 33.90 21.52
N LYS A 611 -23.51 32.71 21.22
CA LYS A 611 -24.21 32.39 19.96
C LYS A 611 -25.21 33.49 19.58
N PRO A 612 -25.18 34.06 18.36
CA PRO A 612 -26.08 35.11 17.96
C PRO A 612 -27.55 34.62 18.02
N LYS A 613 -28.40 35.30 18.77
CA LYS A 613 -29.82 34.98 18.85
C LYS A 613 -30.49 35.34 17.52
N VAL A 614 -30.86 34.30 16.74
CA VAL A 614 -31.66 34.48 15.52
C VAL A 614 -33.08 34.92 15.89
N LYS A 615 -33.46 36.15 15.54
CA LYS A 615 -34.84 36.63 15.72
C LYS A 615 -35.71 36.04 14.61
N THR A 616 -36.88 35.53 14.98
CA THR A 616 -37.86 34.96 14.05
C THR A 616 -39.20 35.69 14.20
N ALA A 617 -39.88 35.92 13.08
CA ALA A 617 -41.23 36.44 13.07
C ALA A 617 -42.13 35.58 12.17
N LYS A 618 -43.34 35.30 12.60
CA LYS A 618 -44.35 34.55 11.83
C LYS A 618 -45.30 35.53 11.14
N GLY A 619 -45.66 35.25 9.89
CA GLY A 619 -46.64 36.04 9.13
C GLY A 619 -48.00 35.34 9.02
N THR A 620 -49.04 36.10 8.79
CA THR A 620 -50.38 35.60 8.52
C THR A 620 -50.61 35.49 7.01
N CYS A 621 -51.10 34.34 6.55
CA CYS A 621 -51.35 34.08 5.14
C CYS A 621 -52.84 33.82 4.87
N ARG A 622 -53.36 34.40 3.78
CA ARG A 622 -54.73 34.20 3.30
C ARG A 622 -54.70 33.69 1.85
N ILE A 623 -55.44 32.64 1.57
CA ILE A 623 -55.64 32.12 0.21
C ILE A 623 -56.98 32.63 -0.31
N THR A 624 -56.97 33.22 -1.50
CA THR A 624 -58.18 33.74 -2.17
C THR A 624 -58.39 32.98 -3.48
N LYS A 625 -59.61 32.49 -3.71
CA LYS A 625 -60.04 31.86 -4.95
C LYS A 625 -60.85 32.83 -5.78
N ARG A 626 -60.47 33.08 -7.05
CA ARG A 626 -61.27 33.87 -8.01
C ARG A 626 -61.70 32.95 -9.17
N GLY A 627 -62.97 32.95 -9.51
CA GLY A 627 -63.57 32.16 -10.59
C GLY A 627 -64.21 30.85 -10.11
N LYS A 628 -65.06 30.26 -10.98
CA LYS A 628 -65.74 28.97 -10.75
C LYS A 628 -65.23 27.89 -11.68
N GLY A 629 -65.29 26.61 -11.26
CA GLY A 629 -64.91 25.46 -12.07
C GLY A 629 -63.40 25.27 -12.28
N LYS A 630 -62.98 24.51 -13.33
CA LYS A 630 -61.60 24.17 -13.65
C LYS A 630 -60.70 25.37 -14.01
N LYS A 631 -61.25 26.55 -14.31
CA LYS A 631 -60.52 27.80 -14.61
C LYS A 631 -60.32 28.72 -13.39
N ALA A 632 -60.66 28.29 -12.18
CA ALA A 632 -60.54 29.11 -10.99
C ALA A 632 -59.03 29.29 -10.61
N THR A 633 -58.56 30.51 -10.51
CA THR A 633 -57.24 30.88 -10.03
C THR A 633 -57.24 31.04 -8.51
N ARG A 634 -56.26 30.46 -7.84
CA ARG A 634 -56.01 30.64 -6.41
C ARG A 634 -54.74 31.43 -6.21
N THR A 635 -54.83 32.51 -5.44
CA THR A 635 -53.70 33.34 -5.07
C THR A 635 -53.55 33.38 -3.55
N TYR A 636 -52.35 33.51 -3.06
CA TYR A 636 -52.10 33.75 -1.65
C TYR A 636 -51.59 35.18 -1.42
N GLN A 637 -51.87 35.70 -0.24
CA GLN A 637 -51.30 36.93 0.26
C GLN A 637 -50.84 36.67 1.69
N CYS A 638 -49.54 36.84 1.97
CA CYS A 638 -48.98 36.71 3.31
C CYS A 638 -48.40 38.03 3.77
N THR A 639 -48.72 38.41 4.99
CA THR A 639 -48.25 39.65 5.61
C THR A 639 -47.45 39.35 6.85
N ILE A 640 -46.25 39.93 6.97
CA ILE A 640 -45.37 39.78 8.12
C ILE A 640 -44.89 41.15 8.60
N ARG A 641 -44.87 41.36 9.92
CA ARG A 641 -44.34 42.58 10.53
C ARG A 641 -42.92 42.34 11.02
N LEU A 642 -41.97 43.19 10.60
CA LEU A 642 -40.55 43.05 10.86
C LEU A 642 -40.00 44.22 11.69
N SER A 643 -39.10 43.95 12.62
CA SER A 643 -38.29 44.94 13.32
C SER A 643 -37.08 45.34 12.50
N LYS A 644 -36.32 46.39 12.91
CA LYS A 644 -35.08 46.79 12.23
C LYS A 644 -34.07 45.60 12.10
N GLY A 645 -33.40 45.46 10.97
CA GLY A 645 -32.38 44.46 10.72
C GLY A 645 -32.39 43.89 9.30
N LYS A 646 -31.49 42.93 9.03
CA LYS A 646 -31.47 42.15 7.79
C LYS A 646 -32.32 40.90 7.98
N TRP A 647 -33.31 40.68 7.12
CA TRP A 647 -34.25 39.59 7.22
C TRP A 647 -34.30 38.74 5.96
N THR A 648 -34.52 37.46 6.12
CA THR A 648 -34.88 36.53 5.04
C THR A 648 -36.32 36.09 5.24
N ILE A 649 -37.18 36.34 4.25
CA ILE A 649 -38.57 35.90 4.28
C ILE A 649 -38.69 34.62 3.47
N THR A 650 -39.15 33.56 4.12
CA THR A 650 -39.41 32.27 3.47
C THR A 650 -40.93 32.03 3.47
N THR A 651 -41.49 31.83 2.30
CA THR A 651 -42.89 31.47 2.11
C THR A 651 -42.96 29.99 1.73
N LYS A 652 -43.70 29.19 2.51
CA LYS A 652 -43.93 27.76 2.26
C LYS A 652 -45.39 27.52 1.92
N ALA A 653 -45.67 26.82 0.83
CA ALA A 653 -46.99 26.30 0.51
C ALA A 653 -47.00 24.80 0.84
N LEU A 654 -48.03 24.38 1.59
CA LEU A 654 -48.20 23.00 2.03
C LEU A 654 -49.24 22.29 1.17
N THR A 655 -48.89 21.17 0.61
CA THR A 655 -49.81 20.19 0.00
C THR A 655 -49.96 18.98 0.92
N LYS A 656 -50.87 18.07 0.63
CA LYS A 656 -51.02 16.82 1.42
C LYS A 656 -49.73 15.96 1.48
N THR A 657 -48.80 16.16 0.53
CA THR A 657 -47.59 15.31 0.37
C THR A 657 -46.27 16.09 0.27
N THR A 658 -46.28 17.42 0.07
CA THR A 658 -45.05 18.17 -0.21
C THR A 658 -45.11 19.60 0.32
N ALA A 659 -43.99 20.12 0.83
CA ALA A 659 -43.83 21.54 1.20
C ALA A 659 -43.03 22.28 0.12
N ILE A 660 -43.57 23.35 -0.44
CA ILE A 660 -42.92 24.21 -1.42
C ILE A 660 -42.47 25.48 -0.73
N ALA A 661 -41.21 25.85 -0.82
CA ALA A 661 -40.68 27.03 -0.15
C ALA A 661 -39.99 27.99 -1.12
N GLN A 662 -40.19 29.28 -0.93
CA GLN A 662 -39.43 30.35 -1.56
C GLN A 662 -38.83 31.27 -0.49
N SER A 663 -37.54 31.63 -0.64
CA SER A 663 -36.86 32.55 0.26
C SER A 663 -36.41 33.81 -0.47
N VAL A 664 -36.68 34.98 0.12
CA VAL A 664 -36.24 36.27 -0.39
C VAL A 664 -35.42 36.97 0.69
N LYS A 665 -34.19 37.38 0.36
CA LYS A 665 -33.30 38.12 1.26
C LYS A 665 -33.60 39.62 1.17
N ILE A 666 -33.92 40.23 2.27
CA ILE A 666 -34.10 41.69 2.40
C ILE A 666 -32.76 42.26 2.93
N LYS A 667 -32.10 43.13 2.14
CA LYS A 667 -30.76 43.64 2.49
C LYS A 667 -30.75 44.48 3.78
N LYS A 668 -31.80 45.23 4.07
CA LYS A 668 -31.94 46.00 5.32
C LYS A 668 -33.39 46.51 5.52
N VAL A 669 -33.93 46.38 6.72
CA VAL A 669 -35.13 47.06 7.16
C VAL A 669 -34.68 48.29 7.94
N LYS A 670 -34.86 49.51 7.38
CA LYS A 670 -34.48 50.79 8.00
C LYS A 670 -35.41 51.16 9.15
#